data_56a232c9e00cdb812848d4aef6a80287
#
_entry.id   56a232c9e00cdb812848d4aef6a80287
#
_cell.length_a   1.000
_cell.length_b   1.000
_cell.length_c   1.000
_cell.angle_alpha   90.00
_cell.angle_beta   90.00
_cell.angle_gamma   90.00
#
_symmetry.space_group_name_H-M   'P 1'
#
loop_
_entity.id
_entity.type
_entity.pdbx_description
1 polymer ?
#
loop_
_entity_poly.entity_id
_entity_poly.type
_entity_poly.pdbx_seq_one_letter_code
_entity_poly.pdbx_strand_id
1 'polypeptide(L)'
;MRKWIILLLLPVVSFVKNKEQQSWIRINQLGYTPDGVKVAVWCSKVQSGISSWQLVDVAAKKVMFTGKVGNAFGAYGPFKQTFRLNFSSFKKPGRYYLQVGGAKSPEFEIGNDVYKGAADFCLRYMRQQRSGFNPYLKDSCHTHDGYVLYGEKAGIKDSTQIDVVGGWHDASDYLQYSATSANATYHLLMAYRDFPKVFTDEKKANGLDGKNGIADVKDEAKWGLNWLLKMHPKDNWMFNQLGDDRDHMGMRIPKEDSFYGKGFERPVYFVSGALQQRGKFMNNTTGTSSTAAKFASAFALGKELFKKDKEFSELLDQKATTALQYAYIKKGVSQTASVRSPYIYAEDNWVDDLELAETAVGNLFKSAAINDPASRSSTAELYQNAFEFAKQEPITPWIGADTAKHYQWYPFINLGHYELARQLKDKRRDTVIGYYKQGIQKVWKKAQTNAFYRGVPFIWCSNNLTTSFAIQCYWYKTLTGDKTFSELEQANFDWLFGCNPWGTSMVYGLPSWGDTPVDPHSAFTHLKNYPIDGGLVDGPVYGSIYKGLIGIQLKDADEYAEFQSDVAVYHDDYGDYSSNEPTMDGTASLIYLLAAKEAESKGGFSYSHGGIIRGDSTQKKIALVFTGHEFAEGGNFIANTLQQQKINASFFFTGDFYYDAKKEKLINQLAKAGHFLGNHSQDHLLYCDWNKRDSLLVGKQPFLNDLLGLSERLGHISDELNDPPSLSKSSYYFLPPYEWYNDSIAAWCKEYGKQLINYTPGTLSHADYTTIKDKNYRSSEIIYQSIINYEQNNPAGLNGFLLLMHIGSGPDRTDKFYNRLPGLIKYLKAKGYQFQTVAGLLSLN
;
A
#
# COMPACT_ATOMS: atom_id res chain seq x y z
N MET A 1 8.67 7.59 -93.23
CA MET A 1 7.82 7.29 -92.11
C MET A 1 8.65 6.50 -91.12
N ARG A 2 9.19 7.18 -90.11
CA ARG A 2 9.99 6.58 -89.07
C ARG A 2 9.04 6.37 -87.82
N LYS A 3 8.77 5.11 -87.42
CA LYS A 3 8.02 4.78 -86.22
C LYS A 3 8.97 4.87 -85.01
N TRP A 4 8.63 5.72 -84.07
CA TRP A 4 9.27 5.71 -82.72
C TRP A 4 8.54 4.78 -81.80
N ILE A 5 9.25 3.80 -81.24
CA ILE A 5 8.76 2.89 -80.14
C ILE A 5 9.16 3.55 -78.85
N ILE A 6 8.17 4.04 -78.08
CA ILE A 6 8.38 4.55 -76.73
C ILE A 6 8.36 3.34 -75.79
N LEU A 7 9.48 2.98 -75.23
CA LEU A 7 9.58 1.99 -74.12
C LEU A 7 9.17 2.66 -72.81
N LEU A 8 7.99 2.31 -72.33
CA LEU A 8 7.54 2.66 -70.95
C LEU A 8 8.28 1.82 -69.92
N LEU A 9 9.26 2.39 -69.23
CA LEU A 9 9.86 1.85 -68.00
C LEU A 9 8.89 2.07 -66.83
N LEU A 10 8.15 1.04 -66.45
CA LEU A 10 7.43 1.01 -65.17
C LEU A 10 8.43 0.85 -64.00
N PRO A 11 8.41 1.72 -62.98
CA PRO A 11 9.22 1.50 -61.81
C PRO A 11 8.67 0.31 -61.04
N VAL A 12 9.48 -0.73 -60.86
CA VAL A 12 9.19 -1.83 -59.92
C VAL A 12 9.32 -1.26 -58.50
N VAL A 13 8.20 -0.87 -57.94
CA VAL A 13 8.13 -0.54 -56.48
C VAL A 13 8.27 -1.85 -55.73
N SER A 14 9.46 -2.19 -55.29
CA SER A 14 9.70 -3.23 -54.33
C SER A 14 9.01 -2.85 -53.01
N PHE A 15 7.87 -3.45 -52.73
CA PHE A 15 7.30 -3.45 -51.37
C PHE A 15 8.27 -4.23 -50.45
N VAL A 16 9.07 -3.51 -49.70
CA VAL A 16 9.78 -4.08 -48.55
C VAL A 16 8.69 -4.44 -47.56
N LYS A 17 8.32 -5.72 -47.49
CA LYS A 17 7.52 -6.25 -46.38
C LYS A 17 8.25 -5.90 -45.09
N ASN A 18 7.74 -4.94 -44.36
CA ASN A 18 8.18 -4.73 -42.99
C ASN A 18 8.10 -6.09 -42.29
N LYS A 19 9.22 -6.55 -41.77
CA LYS A 19 9.26 -7.78 -40.97
C LYS A 19 8.37 -7.56 -39.76
N GLU A 20 7.23 -8.27 -39.71
CA GLU A 20 6.32 -8.18 -38.54
C GLU A 20 7.12 -8.30 -37.26
N GLN A 21 6.82 -7.47 -36.30
CA GLN A 21 7.46 -7.51 -34.99
C GLN A 21 7.11 -8.86 -34.33
N GLN A 22 8.12 -9.63 -33.96
CA GLN A 22 7.95 -10.97 -33.41
C GLN A 22 8.23 -11.05 -31.90
N SER A 23 8.71 -9.96 -31.29
CA SER A 23 9.05 -9.91 -29.87
C SER A 23 8.84 -8.52 -29.27
N TRP A 24 8.46 -8.49 -28.01
CA TRP A 24 8.14 -7.28 -27.23
C TRP A 24 8.80 -7.33 -25.84
N ILE A 25 8.95 -6.16 -25.21
CA ILE A 25 9.37 -6.04 -23.82
C ILE A 25 8.26 -5.30 -23.08
N ARG A 26 7.67 -5.97 -22.10
CA ARG A 26 6.59 -5.47 -21.26
C ARG A 26 7.16 -4.91 -19.97
N ILE A 27 6.72 -3.72 -19.59
CA ILE A 27 7.23 -2.95 -18.45
C ILE A 27 6.07 -2.35 -17.64
N ASN A 28 6.36 -1.93 -16.42
CA ASN A 28 5.50 -0.99 -15.70
C ASN A 28 5.67 0.42 -16.30
N GLN A 29 4.64 0.94 -16.89
CA GLN A 29 4.65 2.25 -17.54
C GLN A 29 4.71 3.43 -16.55
N LEU A 30 4.27 3.24 -15.28
CA LEU A 30 4.49 4.27 -14.24
C LEU A 30 5.97 4.48 -13.95
N GLY A 31 6.80 3.46 -14.20
CA GLY A 31 8.21 3.45 -13.86
C GLY A 31 8.54 2.63 -12.61
N TYR A 32 9.75 2.81 -12.11
CA TYR A 32 10.30 2.02 -11.01
C TYR A 32 11.04 2.90 -10.01
N THR A 33 11.00 2.51 -8.73
CA THR A 33 11.82 3.21 -7.71
C THR A 33 13.28 2.72 -7.74
N PRO A 34 14.27 3.57 -7.40
CA PRO A 34 15.70 3.19 -7.42
C PRO A 34 16.01 1.94 -6.60
N ASP A 35 15.45 1.82 -5.41
CA ASP A 35 15.69 0.71 -4.48
C ASP A 35 14.65 -0.41 -4.57
N GLY A 36 13.60 -0.23 -5.38
CA GLY A 36 12.54 -1.22 -5.58
C GLY A 36 12.95 -2.38 -6.48
N VAL A 37 12.08 -3.39 -6.50
CA VAL A 37 12.14 -4.47 -7.48
C VAL A 37 11.83 -3.90 -8.86
N LYS A 38 12.65 -4.23 -9.86
CA LYS A 38 12.54 -3.78 -11.24
C LYS A 38 12.70 -4.95 -12.18
N VAL A 39 11.59 -5.42 -12.76
CA VAL A 39 11.57 -6.57 -13.67
C VAL A 39 10.67 -6.28 -14.85
N ALA A 40 11.19 -6.46 -16.04
CA ALA A 40 10.41 -6.46 -17.28
C ALA A 40 10.24 -7.90 -17.80
N VAL A 41 9.30 -8.10 -18.73
CA VAL A 41 9.10 -9.38 -19.40
C VAL A 41 9.36 -9.21 -20.89
N TRP A 42 10.35 -9.94 -21.40
CA TRP A 42 10.52 -10.13 -22.83
C TRP A 42 9.68 -11.32 -23.29
N CYS A 43 8.94 -11.16 -24.38
CA CYS A 43 8.05 -12.17 -24.92
C CYS A 43 8.15 -12.22 -26.44
N SER A 44 8.01 -13.42 -27.03
CA SER A 44 8.14 -13.66 -28.46
C SER A 44 7.14 -14.70 -28.98
N LYS A 45 6.57 -14.44 -30.16
CA LYS A 45 5.70 -15.37 -30.89
C LYS A 45 6.46 -16.49 -31.59
N VAL A 46 7.78 -16.38 -31.65
CA VAL A 46 8.65 -17.43 -32.21
C VAL A 46 9.51 -18.01 -31.10
N GLN A 47 9.86 -19.29 -31.26
CA GLN A 47 10.83 -19.94 -30.39
C GLN A 47 12.20 -19.31 -30.61
N SER A 48 12.67 -18.49 -29.69
CA SER A 48 13.97 -17.86 -29.75
C SER A 48 14.60 -17.74 -28.37
N GLY A 49 15.92 -17.93 -28.33
CA GLY A 49 16.70 -17.70 -27.12
C GLY A 49 17.30 -16.31 -27.12
N ILE A 50 17.40 -15.75 -25.92
CA ILE A 50 18.15 -14.50 -25.67
C ILE A 50 19.19 -14.77 -24.59
N SER A 51 20.38 -14.17 -24.71
CA SER A 51 21.47 -14.36 -23.74
C SER A 51 21.70 -13.15 -22.84
N SER A 52 21.40 -11.96 -23.36
CA SER A 52 21.59 -10.69 -22.67
C SER A 52 20.60 -9.64 -23.13
N TRP A 53 20.49 -8.59 -22.35
CA TRP A 53 19.68 -7.42 -22.63
C TRP A 53 20.40 -6.15 -22.13
N GLN A 54 19.98 -4.99 -22.61
CA GLN A 54 20.58 -3.71 -22.30
C GLN A 54 19.57 -2.73 -21.75
N LEU A 55 19.97 -1.96 -20.73
CA LEU A 55 19.28 -0.76 -20.28
C LEU A 55 19.99 0.45 -20.88
N VAL A 56 19.27 1.24 -21.64
CA VAL A 56 19.81 2.36 -22.41
C VAL A 56 19.22 3.67 -21.90
N ASP A 57 20.09 4.66 -21.68
CA ASP A 57 19.69 6.04 -21.36
C ASP A 57 19.04 6.70 -22.58
N VAL A 58 17.86 7.28 -22.40
CA VAL A 58 17.07 7.87 -23.49
C VAL A 58 17.78 9.08 -24.12
N ALA A 59 18.33 9.96 -23.29
CA ALA A 59 18.94 11.20 -23.76
C ALA A 59 20.33 10.96 -24.37
N ALA A 60 21.17 10.21 -23.68
CA ALA A 60 22.55 9.94 -24.11
C ALA A 60 22.63 8.82 -25.16
N LYS A 61 21.58 8.04 -25.35
CA LYS A 61 21.56 6.81 -26.19
C LYS A 61 22.70 5.84 -25.85
N LYS A 62 23.10 5.83 -24.57
CA LYS A 62 24.23 5.05 -24.06
C LYS A 62 23.71 3.86 -23.25
N VAL A 63 24.34 2.70 -23.45
CA VAL A 63 24.10 1.53 -22.58
C VAL A 63 24.60 1.83 -21.18
N MET A 64 23.71 1.79 -20.19
CA MET A 64 23.99 2.06 -18.78
C MET A 64 24.16 0.79 -17.97
N PHE A 65 23.50 -0.28 -18.41
CA PHE A 65 23.56 -1.58 -17.72
C PHE A 65 23.34 -2.70 -18.76
N THR A 66 24.05 -3.80 -18.60
CA THR A 66 23.86 -5.02 -19.40
C THR A 66 23.55 -6.16 -18.43
N GLY A 67 22.39 -6.77 -18.60
CA GLY A 67 21.97 -7.92 -17.80
C GLY A 67 22.12 -9.23 -18.55
N LYS A 68 22.43 -10.30 -17.80
CA LYS A 68 22.32 -11.67 -18.30
C LYS A 68 20.87 -12.13 -18.14
N VAL A 69 20.43 -12.99 -19.04
CA VAL A 69 19.10 -13.60 -18.96
C VAL A 69 19.16 -14.85 -18.09
N GLY A 70 18.17 -15.04 -17.24
CA GLY A 70 17.98 -16.26 -16.46
C GLY A 70 17.32 -17.37 -17.27
N ASN A 71 16.70 -18.32 -16.57
CA ASN A 71 15.97 -19.43 -17.21
C ASN A 71 14.78 -18.91 -18.02
N ALA A 72 14.51 -19.60 -19.12
CA ALA A 72 13.30 -19.42 -19.91
C ALA A 72 12.06 -19.91 -19.14
N PHE A 73 10.96 -19.19 -19.25
CA PHE A 73 9.66 -19.62 -18.72
C PHE A 73 8.79 -20.32 -19.76
N GLY A 74 9.24 -20.37 -21.02
CA GLY A 74 8.49 -21.01 -22.10
C GLY A 74 7.29 -20.20 -22.56
N ALA A 75 6.25 -20.89 -23.01
CA ALA A 75 5.05 -20.26 -23.58
C ALA A 75 4.15 -19.64 -22.51
N TYR A 76 3.52 -18.52 -22.88
CA TYR A 76 2.46 -17.89 -22.10
C TYR A 76 1.50 -17.14 -23.02
N GLY A 77 0.21 -17.51 -22.99
CA GLY A 77 -0.78 -16.93 -23.88
C GLY A 77 -0.38 -17.06 -25.37
N PRO A 78 -0.33 -15.95 -26.13
CA PRO A 78 0.03 -15.99 -27.56
C PRO A 78 1.54 -16.13 -27.80
N PHE A 79 2.36 -16.07 -26.77
CA PHE A 79 3.82 -16.10 -26.87
C PHE A 79 4.34 -17.54 -26.74
N LYS A 80 5.27 -17.91 -27.59
CA LYS A 80 5.96 -19.21 -27.54
C LYS A 80 7.14 -19.22 -26.59
N GLN A 81 7.68 -18.04 -26.26
CA GLN A 81 8.85 -17.90 -25.42
C GLN A 81 8.78 -16.63 -24.60
N THR A 82 9.10 -16.74 -23.28
CA THR A 82 9.12 -15.62 -22.35
C THR A 82 10.31 -15.67 -21.41
N PHE A 83 10.85 -14.50 -21.05
CA PHE A 83 11.95 -14.32 -20.09
C PHE A 83 11.71 -13.13 -19.17
N ARG A 84 12.21 -13.23 -17.95
CA ARG A 84 12.26 -12.10 -16.99
C ARG A 84 13.58 -11.34 -17.12
N LEU A 85 13.51 -10.02 -17.20
CA LEU A 85 14.65 -9.11 -17.29
C LEU A 85 14.75 -8.35 -15.99
N ASN A 86 15.55 -8.82 -15.04
CA ASN A 86 15.67 -8.24 -13.70
C ASN A 86 16.83 -7.22 -13.67
N PHE A 87 16.49 -5.93 -13.47
CA PHE A 87 17.43 -4.83 -13.33
C PHE A 87 17.36 -4.14 -11.97
N SER A 88 16.88 -4.83 -10.94
CA SER A 88 16.73 -4.30 -9.57
C SER A 88 18.05 -3.78 -8.98
N SER A 89 19.18 -4.31 -9.41
CA SER A 89 20.51 -3.85 -8.98
C SER A 89 20.92 -2.49 -9.57
N PHE A 90 20.30 -2.04 -10.66
CA PHE A 90 20.52 -0.72 -11.23
C PHE A 90 19.67 0.33 -10.51
N LYS A 91 20.34 1.32 -9.86
CA LYS A 91 19.67 2.27 -8.96
C LYS A 91 19.70 3.72 -9.42
N LYS A 92 20.40 4.02 -10.52
CA LYS A 92 20.56 5.42 -10.97
C LYS A 92 19.23 5.97 -11.47
N PRO A 93 18.75 7.10 -10.94
CA PRO A 93 17.58 7.80 -11.48
C PRO A 93 17.80 8.30 -12.92
N GLY A 94 16.72 8.33 -13.70
CA GLY A 94 16.74 8.81 -15.09
C GLY A 94 15.66 8.16 -15.95
N ARG A 95 15.66 8.51 -17.26
CA ARG A 95 14.75 7.92 -18.25
C ARG A 95 15.49 6.89 -19.08
N TYR A 96 14.89 5.72 -19.23
CA TYR A 96 15.51 4.55 -19.83
C TYR A 96 14.54 3.79 -20.75
N TYR A 97 15.08 2.93 -21.59
CA TYR A 97 14.37 1.84 -22.23
C TYR A 97 15.22 0.57 -22.18
N LEU A 98 14.56 -0.56 -22.24
CA LEU A 98 15.21 -1.88 -22.36
C LEU A 98 15.30 -2.27 -23.83
N GLN A 99 16.38 -2.95 -24.21
CA GLN A 99 16.60 -3.46 -25.57
C GLN A 99 17.11 -4.89 -25.55
N VAL A 100 16.51 -5.74 -26.41
CA VAL A 100 16.91 -7.11 -26.66
C VAL A 100 16.90 -7.34 -28.19
N GLY A 101 18.05 -7.38 -28.83
CA GLY A 101 18.13 -7.43 -30.29
C GLY A 101 17.37 -6.26 -30.93
N GLY A 102 16.36 -6.56 -31.75
CA GLY A 102 15.50 -5.55 -32.40
C GLY A 102 14.33 -5.06 -31.53
N ALA A 103 14.00 -5.75 -30.44
CA ALA A 103 12.90 -5.37 -29.56
C ALA A 103 13.33 -4.27 -28.57
N LYS A 104 12.50 -3.23 -28.46
CA LYS A 104 12.65 -2.17 -27.46
C LYS A 104 11.40 -2.09 -26.59
N SER A 105 11.57 -1.77 -25.31
CA SER A 105 10.45 -1.40 -24.46
C SER A 105 9.96 0.01 -24.76
N PRO A 106 8.75 0.39 -24.30
CA PRO A 106 8.43 1.78 -24.05
C PRO A 106 9.49 2.43 -23.15
N GLU A 107 9.62 3.76 -23.23
CA GLU A 107 10.46 4.51 -22.30
C GLU A 107 9.83 4.51 -20.91
N PHE A 108 10.66 4.50 -19.87
CA PHE A 108 10.20 4.57 -18.47
C PHE A 108 11.18 5.34 -17.61
N GLU A 109 10.72 5.77 -16.46
CA GLU A 109 11.53 6.46 -15.47
C GLU A 109 11.95 5.54 -14.32
N ILE A 110 13.17 5.72 -13.82
CA ILE A 110 13.60 5.26 -12.51
C ILE A 110 13.74 6.50 -11.63
N GLY A 111 12.91 6.59 -10.57
CA GLY A 111 12.89 7.77 -9.70
C GLY A 111 12.04 7.54 -8.44
N ASN A 112 12.25 8.39 -7.42
CA ASN A 112 11.47 8.28 -6.17
C ASN A 112 10.04 8.83 -6.31
N ASP A 113 9.78 9.63 -7.33
CA ASP A 113 8.49 10.29 -7.55
C ASP A 113 7.63 9.62 -8.63
N VAL A 114 8.02 8.43 -9.13
CA VAL A 114 7.32 7.74 -10.23
C VAL A 114 5.86 7.38 -9.91
N TYR A 115 5.50 7.23 -8.63
CA TYR A 115 4.13 6.95 -8.20
C TYR A 115 3.42 8.16 -7.60
N LYS A 116 4.11 9.33 -7.55
CA LYS A 116 3.58 10.55 -6.93
C LYS A 116 2.29 11.02 -7.60
N GLY A 117 1.25 11.18 -6.78
CA GLY A 117 -0.06 11.68 -7.22
C GLY A 117 -0.92 10.66 -7.97
N ALA A 118 -0.45 9.42 -8.17
CA ALA A 118 -1.23 8.38 -8.83
C ALA A 118 -2.50 8.00 -8.04
N ALA A 119 -2.41 7.96 -6.71
CA ALA A 119 -3.58 7.71 -5.85
C ALA A 119 -4.60 8.85 -5.93
N ASP A 120 -4.17 10.11 -5.88
CA ASP A 120 -5.04 11.29 -6.06
C ASP A 120 -5.69 11.31 -7.45
N PHE A 121 -4.96 10.88 -8.49
CA PHE A 121 -5.50 10.78 -9.84
C PHE A 121 -6.70 9.84 -9.91
N CYS A 122 -6.64 8.68 -9.26
CA CYS A 122 -7.74 7.72 -9.23
C CYS A 122 -8.98 8.22 -8.46
N LEU A 123 -8.85 9.19 -7.54
CA LEU A 123 -10.00 9.85 -6.91
C LEU A 123 -10.89 10.60 -7.91
N ARG A 124 -10.38 10.92 -9.11
CA ARG A 124 -11.17 11.55 -10.15
C ARG A 124 -12.31 10.63 -10.62
N TYR A 125 -12.02 9.35 -10.81
CA TYR A 125 -13.05 8.36 -11.14
C TYR A 125 -14.10 8.23 -10.03
N MET A 126 -13.69 8.15 -8.77
CA MET A 126 -14.61 8.10 -7.63
C MET A 126 -15.60 9.27 -7.66
N ARG A 127 -15.11 10.50 -7.87
CA ARG A 127 -15.96 11.69 -7.97
C ARG A 127 -16.89 11.66 -9.19
N GLN A 128 -16.47 11.07 -10.29
CA GLN A 128 -17.28 10.92 -11.49
C GLN A 128 -18.41 9.93 -11.31
N GLN A 129 -18.24 8.93 -10.43
CA GLN A 129 -19.28 7.96 -10.08
C GLN A 129 -20.27 8.45 -9.03
N ARG A 130 -20.15 9.67 -8.51
CA ARG A 130 -21.10 10.20 -7.52
C ARG A 130 -22.52 10.24 -8.04
N SER A 131 -23.44 9.63 -7.31
CA SER A 131 -24.89 9.81 -7.42
C SER A 131 -25.34 11.01 -6.55
N GLY A 132 -26.40 11.70 -6.91
CA GLY A 132 -26.69 13.02 -6.39
C GLY A 132 -25.84 14.05 -7.12
N PHE A 133 -25.17 14.96 -6.42
CA PHE A 133 -24.33 15.97 -7.08
C PHE A 133 -23.04 15.38 -7.65
N ASN A 134 -22.91 15.48 -8.98
CA ASN A 134 -21.72 15.05 -9.70
C ASN A 134 -20.89 16.28 -10.10
N PRO A 135 -19.63 16.42 -9.62
CA PRO A 135 -18.80 17.59 -9.87
C PRO A 135 -18.32 17.72 -11.33
N TYR A 136 -18.24 16.64 -12.09
CA TYR A 136 -17.88 16.65 -13.51
C TYR A 136 -19.01 17.14 -14.38
N LEU A 137 -20.23 16.67 -14.13
CA LEU A 137 -21.44 17.14 -14.80
C LEU A 137 -21.87 18.52 -14.30
N LYS A 138 -21.38 18.95 -13.13
CA LYS A 138 -21.80 20.18 -12.40
C LYS A 138 -23.32 20.24 -12.20
N ASP A 139 -23.91 19.09 -12.00
CA ASP A 139 -25.33 18.87 -11.89
C ASP A 139 -25.64 17.63 -11.05
N SER A 140 -26.93 17.41 -10.75
CA SER A 140 -27.39 16.29 -9.93
C SER A 140 -28.22 15.29 -10.72
N CYS A 141 -28.08 14.02 -10.40
CA CYS A 141 -28.92 12.93 -10.85
C CYS A 141 -29.52 12.19 -9.65
N HIS A 142 -30.56 11.38 -9.87
CA HIS A 142 -31.17 10.50 -8.87
C HIS A 142 -31.57 11.22 -7.57
N THR A 143 -32.19 12.41 -7.70
CA THR A 143 -32.47 13.29 -6.56
C THR A 143 -33.75 12.91 -5.80
N HIS A 144 -34.51 11.93 -6.26
CA HIS A 144 -35.76 11.50 -5.66
C HIS A 144 -35.79 9.99 -5.39
N ASP A 145 -34.64 9.36 -5.24
CA ASP A 145 -34.51 7.94 -4.93
C ASP A 145 -35.04 7.61 -3.54
N GLY A 146 -35.46 6.36 -3.36
CA GLY A 146 -35.63 5.76 -2.06
C GLY A 146 -37.01 5.35 -1.67
N TYR A 147 -37.81 4.78 -2.60
CA TYR A 147 -39.03 4.12 -2.15
C TYR A 147 -38.72 2.69 -1.66
N VAL A 148 -39.11 2.39 -0.41
CA VAL A 148 -38.76 1.14 0.29
C VAL A 148 -39.49 -0.05 -0.30
N LEU A 149 -38.74 -1.17 -0.47
CA LEU A 149 -39.27 -2.49 -0.75
C LEU A 149 -38.79 -3.48 0.34
N TYR A 150 -39.64 -4.47 0.63
CA TYR A 150 -39.42 -5.57 1.60
C TYR A 150 -39.26 -5.12 3.07
N GLY A 151 -39.84 -3.96 3.42
CA GLY A 151 -39.73 -3.37 4.75
C GLY A 151 -40.79 -3.83 5.76
N GLU A 152 -41.74 -4.69 5.39
CA GLU A 152 -42.93 -5.02 6.20
C GLU A 152 -42.54 -5.63 7.57
N LYS A 153 -41.49 -6.43 7.63
CA LYS A 153 -41.00 -7.01 8.89
C LYS A 153 -40.55 -5.97 9.92
N ALA A 154 -40.14 -4.79 9.43
CA ALA A 154 -39.75 -3.66 10.27
C ALA A 154 -40.91 -2.65 10.44
N GLY A 155 -42.12 -3.00 10.02
CA GLY A 155 -43.29 -2.12 10.05
C GLY A 155 -43.22 -0.98 9.02
N ILE A 156 -42.40 -1.12 7.98
CA ILE A 156 -42.30 -0.12 6.91
C ILE A 156 -43.21 -0.57 5.78
N LYS A 157 -44.17 0.27 5.44
CA LYS A 157 -45.05 0.01 4.29
C LYS A 157 -44.27 0.16 3.00
N ASP A 158 -44.45 -0.77 2.06
CA ASP A 158 -43.88 -0.66 0.72
C ASP A 158 -44.22 0.68 0.07
N SER A 159 -43.28 1.20 -0.70
CA SER A 159 -43.31 2.54 -1.30
C SER A 159 -43.24 3.71 -0.30
N THR A 160 -42.92 3.47 0.98
CA THR A 160 -42.53 4.55 1.89
C THR A 160 -41.29 5.23 1.36
N GLN A 161 -41.30 6.55 1.21
CA GLN A 161 -40.14 7.32 0.72
C GLN A 161 -39.19 7.61 1.86
N ILE A 162 -37.90 7.37 1.63
CA ILE A 162 -36.77 7.78 2.50
C ILE A 162 -35.69 8.46 1.67
N ASP A 163 -34.91 9.35 2.27
CA ASP A 163 -33.75 9.97 1.61
C ASP A 163 -32.56 9.03 1.57
N VAL A 164 -32.19 8.58 0.37
CA VAL A 164 -31.00 7.79 0.08
C VAL A 164 -30.15 8.41 -1.04
N VAL A 165 -30.36 9.69 -1.35
CA VAL A 165 -29.60 10.42 -2.37
C VAL A 165 -28.13 10.52 -1.96
N GLY A 166 -27.21 10.19 -2.85
CA GLY A 166 -25.77 10.20 -2.62
C GLY A 166 -25.11 8.85 -2.94
N GLY A 167 -23.90 8.63 -2.46
CA GLY A 167 -23.10 7.44 -2.76
C GLY A 167 -22.54 7.44 -4.19
N TRP A 168 -22.16 6.28 -4.67
CA TRP A 168 -21.55 6.09 -5.99
C TRP A 168 -22.32 5.05 -6.81
N HIS A 169 -22.40 5.26 -8.11
CA HIS A 169 -22.74 4.23 -9.06
C HIS A 169 -21.68 3.13 -9.04
N ASP A 170 -22.05 1.89 -9.25
CA ASP A 170 -21.18 0.72 -9.06
C ASP A 170 -20.10 0.64 -10.15
N ALA A 171 -20.48 0.74 -11.40
CA ALA A 171 -19.59 0.62 -12.55
C ALA A 171 -20.07 1.47 -13.75
N SER A 172 -20.34 0.85 -14.89
CA SER A 172 -20.98 1.50 -16.05
C SER A 172 -22.49 1.62 -15.88
N ASP A 173 -23.08 0.75 -15.09
CA ASP A 173 -24.45 0.83 -14.63
C ASP A 173 -24.62 1.83 -13.48
N TYR A 174 -25.88 2.12 -13.12
CA TYR A 174 -26.20 3.09 -12.07
C TYR A 174 -26.76 2.45 -10.82
N LEU A 175 -26.74 1.11 -10.72
CA LEU A 175 -27.01 0.41 -9.48
C LEU A 175 -26.05 0.86 -8.39
N GLN A 176 -26.52 0.86 -7.13
CA GLN A 176 -25.71 1.18 -5.98
C GLN A 176 -25.87 0.07 -4.95
N TYR A 177 -24.75 -0.53 -4.57
CA TYR A 177 -24.73 -1.63 -3.61
C TYR A 177 -23.98 -1.24 -2.36
N SER A 178 -24.55 -1.57 -1.20
CA SER A 178 -23.87 -1.32 0.08
C SER A 178 -22.59 -2.14 0.22
N ALA A 179 -22.51 -3.32 -0.39
CA ALA A 179 -21.32 -4.16 -0.38
C ALA A 179 -20.12 -3.44 -0.95
N THR A 180 -20.20 -2.96 -2.19
CA THR A 180 -19.11 -2.27 -2.88
C THR A 180 -18.84 -0.87 -2.32
N SER A 181 -19.91 -0.11 -1.99
CA SER A 181 -19.77 1.23 -1.42
C SER A 181 -19.14 1.24 -0.02
N ALA A 182 -19.46 0.25 0.83
CA ALA A 182 -18.84 0.13 2.15
C ALA A 182 -17.36 -0.28 2.03
N ASN A 183 -17.02 -1.17 1.09
CA ASN A 183 -15.65 -1.50 0.74
C ASN A 183 -14.87 -0.25 0.31
N ALA A 184 -15.36 0.47 -0.66
CA ALA A 184 -14.74 1.69 -1.16
C ALA A 184 -14.55 2.71 -0.04
N THR A 185 -15.57 2.95 0.78
CA THR A 185 -15.49 3.83 1.94
C THR A 185 -14.38 3.41 2.91
N TYR A 186 -14.31 2.11 3.25
CA TYR A 186 -13.30 1.59 4.16
C TYR A 186 -11.88 1.74 3.58
N HIS A 187 -11.68 1.42 2.30
CA HIS A 187 -10.37 1.54 1.65
C HIS A 187 -9.89 3.00 1.55
N LEU A 188 -10.78 3.95 1.25
CA LEU A 188 -10.44 5.38 1.24
C LEU A 188 -10.06 5.89 2.64
N LEU A 189 -10.83 5.50 3.67
CA LEU A 189 -10.50 5.80 5.07
C LEU A 189 -9.15 5.21 5.47
N MET A 190 -8.91 3.95 5.15
CA MET A 190 -7.69 3.23 5.45
C MET A 190 -6.48 3.82 4.70
N ALA A 191 -6.65 4.24 3.45
CA ALA A 191 -5.62 4.92 2.67
C ALA A 191 -5.19 6.23 3.33
N TYR A 192 -6.14 7.04 3.79
CA TYR A 192 -5.83 8.25 4.55
C TYR A 192 -5.20 7.96 5.91
N ARG A 193 -5.70 6.96 6.67
CA ARG A 193 -5.14 6.57 7.96
C ARG A 193 -3.68 6.16 7.87
N ASP A 194 -3.37 5.30 6.89
CA ASP A 194 -2.04 4.70 6.77
C ASP A 194 -1.05 5.60 6.00
N PHE A 195 -1.54 6.45 5.07
CA PHE A 195 -0.72 7.28 4.19
C PHE A 195 -1.19 8.74 4.09
N PRO A 196 -1.40 9.46 5.19
CA PRO A 196 -2.02 10.80 5.17
C PRO A 196 -1.21 11.84 4.38
N LYS A 197 0.10 11.62 4.18
CA LYS A 197 1.00 12.56 3.47
C LYS A 197 1.00 12.36 1.95
N VAL A 198 0.38 11.32 1.45
CA VAL A 198 0.28 11.03 0.02
C VAL A 198 -0.77 11.93 -0.63
N PHE A 199 -1.85 12.20 0.09
CA PHE A 199 -3.04 12.86 -0.45
C PHE A 199 -2.98 14.38 -0.32
N THR A 200 -3.45 15.05 -1.38
CA THR A 200 -3.52 16.51 -1.49
C THR A 200 -4.88 17.05 -1.04
N ASP A 201 -4.98 18.39 -0.97
CA ASP A 201 -6.22 19.14 -0.77
C ASP A 201 -6.36 20.12 -1.94
N GLU A 202 -6.99 19.67 -3.02
CA GLU A 202 -7.19 20.42 -4.26
C GLU A 202 -8.69 20.57 -4.61
N LYS A 203 -9.56 19.84 -3.91
CA LYS A 203 -11.01 19.83 -4.12
C LYS A 203 -11.75 20.20 -2.84
N LYS A 204 -12.92 20.84 -3.02
CA LYS A 204 -13.90 21.06 -1.95
C LYS A 204 -14.65 19.76 -1.67
N ALA A 205 -15.33 19.68 -0.53
CA ALA A 205 -16.13 18.52 -0.14
C ALA A 205 -17.18 18.08 -1.21
N ASN A 206 -17.70 19.03 -2.00
CA ASN A 206 -18.57 18.72 -3.11
C ASN A 206 -17.86 18.26 -4.40
N GLY A 207 -16.53 18.13 -4.37
CA GLY A 207 -15.70 17.67 -5.48
C GLY A 207 -15.32 18.72 -6.52
N LEU A 208 -15.78 19.96 -6.39
CA LEU A 208 -15.37 21.08 -7.23
C LEU A 208 -13.98 21.59 -6.86
N ASP A 209 -13.31 22.27 -7.79
CA ASP A 209 -11.98 22.83 -7.58
C ASP A 209 -11.92 23.79 -6.38
N GLY A 210 -10.84 23.71 -5.63
CA GLY A 210 -10.54 24.58 -4.48
C GLY A 210 -10.24 23.81 -3.21
N LYS A 211 -9.45 24.42 -2.32
CA LYS A 211 -9.04 23.84 -1.04
C LYS A 211 -10.08 24.06 0.04
N ASN A 212 -10.19 23.12 0.99
CA ASN A 212 -11.05 23.26 2.17
C ASN A 212 -10.36 22.90 3.50
N GLY A 213 -9.05 22.61 3.46
CA GLY A 213 -8.26 22.22 4.62
C GLY A 213 -8.35 20.74 5.00
N ILE A 214 -9.00 19.92 4.15
CA ILE A 214 -9.19 18.48 4.33
C ILE A 214 -8.61 17.76 3.10
N ALA A 215 -7.87 16.68 3.31
CA ALA A 215 -7.36 15.90 2.20
C ALA A 215 -8.49 15.33 1.34
N ASP A 216 -8.36 15.38 0.03
CA ASP A 216 -9.37 15.01 -0.95
C ASP A 216 -9.93 13.58 -0.75
N VAL A 217 -9.06 12.62 -0.40
CA VAL A 217 -9.46 11.23 -0.10
C VAL A 217 -10.39 11.15 1.11
N LYS A 218 -10.19 12.04 2.08
CA LYS A 218 -11.01 12.08 3.29
C LYS A 218 -12.39 12.67 3.02
N ASP A 219 -12.47 13.67 2.14
CA ASP A 219 -13.75 14.21 1.69
C ASP A 219 -14.53 13.17 0.88
N GLU A 220 -13.85 12.41 0.03
CA GLU A 220 -14.48 11.34 -0.75
C GLU A 220 -14.96 10.19 0.15
N ALA A 221 -14.16 9.80 1.16
CA ALA A 221 -14.59 8.83 2.18
C ALA A 221 -15.80 9.33 2.99
N LYS A 222 -15.88 10.63 3.31
CA LYS A 222 -17.04 11.23 3.98
C LYS A 222 -18.29 11.18 3.11
N TRP A 223 -18.14 11.32 1.78
CA TRP A 223 -19.25 11.12 0.83
C TRP A 223 -19.85 9.73 0.97
N GLY A 224 -19.05 8.69 0.98
CA GLY A 224 -19.48 7.31 1.22
C GLY A 224 -20.11 7.10 2.58
N LEU A 225 -19.48 7.58 3.67
CA LEU A 225 -20.04 7.49 5.02
C LEU A 225 -21.43 8.13 5.12
N ASN A 226 -21.62 9.30 4.51
CA ASN A 226 -22.91 9.99 4.51
C ASN A 226 -24.00 9.17 3.82
N TRP A 227 -23.67 8.50 2.71
CA TRP A 227 -24.63 7.61 2.06
C TRP A 227 -24.92 6.36 2.88
N LEU A 228 -23.91 5.73 3.47
CA LEU A 228 -24.11 4.58 4.36
C LEU A 228 -24.99 4.94 5.58
N LEU A 229 -24.88 6.15 6.13
CA LEU A 229 -25.76 6.65 7.20
C LEU A 229 -27.22 6.74 6.73
N LYS A 230 -27.47 7.18 5.49
CA LYS A 230 -28.81 7.19 4.89
C LYS A 230 -29.34 5.78 4.64
N MET A 231 -28.45 4.82 4.32
CA MET A 231 -28.81 3.40 4.17
C MET A 231 -29.00 2.67 5.52
N HIS A 232 -28.64 3.31 6.65
CA HIS A 232 -28.90 2.84 8.02
C HIS A 232 -29.50 3.97 8.89
N PRO A 233 -30.71 4.50 8.51
CA PRO A 233 -31.25 5.71 9.11
C PRO A 233 -31.70 5.52 10.57
N LYS A 234 -32.17 4.32 10.93
CA LYS A 234 -32.59 3.91 12.28
C LYS A 234 -31.90 2.63 12.69
N ASP A 235 -31.79 2.36 13.97
CA ASP A 235 -31.07 1.20 14.51
C ASP A 235 -31.62 -0.16 14.01
N ASN A 236 -32.89 -0.21 13.69
CA ASN A 236 -33.58 -1.39 13.14
C ASN A 236 -33.90 -1.29 11.62
N TRP A 237 -33.38 -0.27 10.93
CA TRP A 237 -33.55 -0.10 9.48
C TRP A 237 -32.22 -0.14 8.78
N MET A 238 -32.07 -1.08 7.86
CA MET A 238 -30.87 -1.20 7.03
C MET A 238 -31.24 -1.61 5.61
N PHE A 239 -30.52 -1.07 4.64
CA PHE A 239 -30.76 -1.30 3.22
C PHE A 239 -29.44 -1.69 2.54
N ASN A 240 -29.52 -2.57 1.51
CA ASN A 240 -28.32 -3.10 0.84
C ASN A 240 -28.19 -2.75 -0.64
N GLN A 241 -29.26 -2.22 -1.24
CA GLN A 241 -29.30 -1.93 -2.68
C GLN A 241 -30.20 -0.72 -2.96
N LEU A 242 -29.79 0.06 -3.94
CA LEU A 242 -30.55 1.14 -4.55
C LEU A 242 -30.46 0.98 -6.08
N GLY A 243 -31.59 0.85 -6.77
CA GLY A 243 -31.59 0.69 -8.21
C GLY A 243 -32.83 0.02 -8.76
N ASP A 244 -33.03 0.15 -10.07
CA ASP A 244 -34.12 -0.48 -10.79
C ASP A 244 -33.69 -1.20 -12.09
N ASP A 245 -34.68 -1.73 -12.83
CA ASP A 245 -34.39 -2.49 -14.05
C ASP A 245 -33.69 -1.68 -15.15
N ARG A 246 -33.82 -0.36 -15.16
CA ARG A 246 -33.21 0.52 -16.17
C ARG A 246 -31.71 0.69 -15.94
N ASP A 247 -31.25 0.60 -14.69
CA ASP A 247 -29.89 0.91 -14.31
C ASP A 247 -28.86 -0.04 -14.93
N HIS A 248 -29.29 -1.24 -15.30
CA HIS A 248 -28.44 -2.28 -15.89
C HIS A 248 -28.82 -2.57 -17.37
N MET A 249 -29.58 -1.72 -18.01
CA MET A 249 -30.06 -1.92 -19.37
C MET A 249 -29.76 -0.75 -20.30
N GLY A 250 -28.67 -0.88 -21.03
CA GLY A 250 -28.28 0.08 -22.06
C GLY A 250 -27.62 1.34 -21.48
N MET A 251 -26.87 1.99 -22.33
CA MET A 251 -26.10 3.18 -22.00
C MET A 251 -26.92 4.44 -22.08
N ARG A 252 -26.96 5.22 -21.01
CA ARG A 252 -27.61 6.53 -20.95
C ARG A 252 -26.90 7.41 -19.93
N ILE A 253 -27.06 8.71 -20.06
CA ILE A 253 -26.68 9.63 -19.00
C ILE A 253 -27.86 9.74 -18.01
N PRO A 254 -27.66 9.53 -16.70
CA PRO A 254 -28.77 9.44 -15.74
C PRO A 254 -29.68 10.65 -15.74
N LYS A 255 -29.14 11.85 -15.83
CA LYS A 255 -29.91 13.11 -15.91
C LYS A 255 -30.79 13.21 -17.14
N GLU A 256 -30.44 12.57 -18.25
CA GLU A 256 -31.18 12.61 -19.51
C GLU A 256 -32.30 11.54 -19.56
N ASP A 257 -32.35 10.62 -18.58
CA ASP A 257 -33.43 9.64 -18.46
C ASP A 257 -34.75 10.37 -18.11
N SER A 258 -35.76 10.18 -18.95
CA SER A 258 -37.07 10.85 -18.81
C SER A 258 -37.83 10.49 -17.52
N PHE A 259 -37.42 9.44 -16.82
CA PHE A 259 -38.01 9.02 -15.55
C PHE A 259 -37.39 9.75 -14.36
N TYR A 260 -36.14 10.11 -14.42
CA TYR A 260 -35.44 10.75 -13.29
C TYR A 260 -35.93 12.20 -13.10
N GLY A 261 -36.03 12.63 -11.85
CA GLY A 261 -36.58 13.93 -11.48
C GLY A 261 -38.12 14.01 -11.40
N LYS A 262 -38.82 12.88 -11.53
CA LYS A 262 -40.30 12.82 -11.46
C LYS A 262 -40.83 12.20 -10.16
N GLY A 263 -39.94 11.84 -9.20
CA GLY A 263 -40.33 11.34 -7.89
C GLY A 263 -40.63 9.85 -7.80
N PHE A 264 -40.16 9.05 -8.73
CA PHE A 264 -40.31 7.59 -8.76
C PHE A 264 -39.07 6.93 -9.38
N GLU A 265 -37.90 7.44 -9.00
CA GLU A 265 -36.67 7.04 -9.66
C GLU A 265 -36.32 5.61 -9.33
N ARG A 266 -35.98 5.30 -8.09
CA ARG A 266 -35.43 3.99 -7.76
C ARG A 266 -35.88 3.47 -6.40
N PRO A 267 -36.12 2.13 -6.27
CA PRO A 267 -36.41 1.48 -5.01
C PRO A 267 -35.11 1.28 -4.19
N VAL A 268 -35.28 1.29 -2.86
CA VAL A 268 -34.29 0.88 -1.89
C VAL A 268 -34.72 -0.39 -1.17
N TYR A 269 -33.79 -1.36 -1.05
CA TYR A 269 -34.12 -2.72 -0.65
C TYR A 269 -33.74 -2.98 0.80
N PHE A 270 -34.74 -3.35 1.62
CA PHE A 270 -34.55 -3.57 3.06
C PHE A 270 -33.82 -4.88 3.35
N VAL A 271 -32.87 -4.87 4.29
CA VAL A 271 -32.12 -6.04 4.77
C VAL A 271 -32.97 -6.82 5.80
N SER A 272 -33.84 -7.68 5.30
CA SER A 272 -34.77 -8.46 6.12
C SER A 272 -34.20 -9.77 6.68
N GLY A 273 -33.02 -10.21 6.20
CA GLY A 273 -32.47 -11.53 6.47
C GLY A 273 -33.32 -12.69 5.93
N ALA A 274 -34.18 -12.41 4.96
CA ALA A 274 -35.06 -13.39 4.30
C ALA A 274 -34.89 -13.28 2.78
N LEU A 275 -35.31 -14.33 2.07
CA LEU A 275 -35.30 -14.39 0.62
C LEU A 275 -36.13 -13.24 0.03
N GLN A 276 -35.63 -12.70 -1.06
CA GLN A 276 -36.30 -11.63 -1.83
C GLN A 276 -36.33 -12.01 -3.30
N GLN A 277 -37.43 -11.73 -3.95
CA GLN A 277 -37.64 -11.95 -5.37
C GLN A 277 -38.32 -10.74 -6.00
N ARG A 278 -37.56 -10.06 -6.89
CA ARG A 278 -38.13 -9.06 -7.78
C ARG A 278 -37.84 -9.53 -9.22
N GLY A 279 -38.91 -9.75 -10.01
CA GLY A 279 -38.76 -10.34 -11.32
C GLY A 279 -38.61 -11.86 -11.29
N LYS A 280 -37.74 -12.42 -12.16
CA LYS A 280 -37.62 -13.85 -12.42
C LYS A 280 -36.84 -14.64 -11.35
N PHE A 281 -35.86 -14.03 -10.71
CA PHE A 281 -34.90 -14.74 -9.87
C PHE A 281 -35.07 -14.37 -8.39
N MET A 282 -35.10 -15.39 -7.56
CA MET A 282 -35.05 -15.26 -6.10
C MET A 282 -33.58 -15.27 -5.64
N ASN A 283 -33.22 -14.41 -4.68
CA ASN A 283 -31.90 -14.45 -4.06
C ASN A 283 -31.80 -15.59 -3.05
N ASN A 284 -30.58 -15.82 -2.54
CA ASN A 284 -30.26 -16.84 -1.55
C ASN A 284 -29.93 -16.22 -0.18
N THR A 285 -30.54 -15.12 0.18
CA THR A 285 -30.32 -14.46 1.48
C THR A 285 -30.59 -15.42 2.64
N THR A 286 -29.63 -15.52 3.55
CA THR A 286 -29.69 -16.37 4.74
C THR A 286 -29.68 -15.59 6.05
N GLY A 287 -29.21 -14.34 6.03
CA GLY A 287 -29.06 -13.52 7.24
C GLY A 287 -28.84 -12.03 6.94
N THR A 288 -28.32 -11.33 7.94
CA THR A 288 -28.09 -9.88 7.92
C THR A 288 -26.62 -9.51 8.05
N SER A 289 -25.74 -10.49 8.38
CA SER A 289 -24.38 -10.22 8.84
C SER A 289 -23.50 -9.59 7.77
N SER A 290 -23.52 -10.10 6.53
CA SER A 290 -22.62 -9.62 5.48
C SER A 290 -22.79 -8.12 5.17
N THR A 291 -24.02 -7.61 5.12
CA THR A 291 -24.26 -6.18 4.95
C THR A 291 -23.95 -5.39 6.22
N ALA A 292 -24.52 -5.81 7.37
CA ALA A 292 -24.44 -5.00 8.57
C ALA A 292 -23.02 -4.88 9.15
N ALA A 293 -22.22 -5.94 9.04
CA ALA A 293 -20.82 -5.91 9.47
C ALA A 293 -19.96 -4.94 8.63
N LYS A 294 -20.24 -4.85 7.32
CA LYS A 294 -19.58 -3.86 6.44
C LYS A 294 -19.88 -2.42 6.88
N PHE A 295 -21.12 -2.12 7.27
CA PHE A 295 -21.50 -0.83 7.83
C PHE A 295 -20.76 -0.56 9.15
N ALA A 296 -20.75 -1.54 10.06
CA ALA A 296 -20.12 -1.40 11.37
C ALA A 296 -18.62 -1.07 11.24
N SER A 297 -17.89 -1.79 10.38
CA SER A 297 -16.47 -1.55 10.16
C SER A 297 -16.19 -0.17 9.57
N ALA A 298 -16.94 0.26 8.54
CA ALA A 298 -16.78 1.56 7.92
C ALA A 298 -17.07 2.72 8.89
N PHE A 299 -18.15 2.64 9.67
CA PHE A 299 -18.48 3.64 10.66
C PHE A 299 -17.44 3.72 11.80
N ALA A 300 -16.95 2.56 12.27
CA ALA A 300 -15.93 2.51 13.33
C ALA A 300 -14.62 3.20 12.89
N LEU A 301 -14.12 2.91 11.68
CA LEU A 301 -12.93 3.58 11.15
C LEU A 301 -13.19 5.06 10.86
N GLY A 302 -14.38 5.39 10.37
CA GLY A 302 -14.82 6.78 10.17
C GLY A 302 -14.79 7.60 11.46
N LYS A 303 -15.33 7.05 12.56
CA LYS A 303 -15.30 7.71 13.88
C LYS A 303 -13.87 8.07 14.32
N GLU A 304 -12.94 7.17 14.15
CA GLU A 304 -11.53 7.40 14.50
C GLU A 304 -10.93 8.59 13.72
N LEU A 305 -11.24 8.68 12.42
CA LEU A 305 -10.63 9.66 11.53
C LEU A 305 -11.33 11.03 11.54
N PHE A 306 -12.59 11.07 11.95
CA PHE A 306 -13.37 12.32 12.05
C PHE A 306 -13.54 12.83 13.48
N LYS A 307 -12.72 12.41 14.43
CA LYS A 307 -12.79 12.80 15.86
C LYS A 307 -12.76 14.31 16.13
N LYS A 308 -12.32 15.14 15.19
CA LYS A 308 -12.36 16.61 15.29
C LYS A 308 -13.75 17.17 15.03
N ASP A 309 -14.57 16.50 14.27
CA ASP A 309 -15.99 16.78 14.03
C ASP A 309 -16.78 15.95 15.06
N LYS A 310 -17.01 16.52 16.25
CA LYS A 310 -17.54 15.78 17.41
C LYS A 310 -18.91 15.16 17.12
N GLU A 311 -19.82 15.93 16.57
CA GLU A 311 -21.19 15.48 16.27
C GLU A 311 -21.17 14.30 15.28
N PHE A 312 -20.42 14.44 14.19
CA PHE A 312 -20.29 13.38 13.21
C PHE A 312 -19.59 12.14 13.77
N SER A 313 -18.56 12.32 14.58
CA SER A 313 -17.84 11.24 15.25
C SER A 313 -18.72 10.46 16.25
N GLU A 314 -19.55 11.15 17.04
CA GLU A 314 -20.49 10.53 17.98
C GLU A 314 -21.60 9.76 17.23
N LEU A 315 -22.12 10.32 16.15
CA LEU A 315 -23.07 9.61 15.28
C LEU A 315 -22.49 8.32 14.70
N LEU A 316 -21.24 8.37 14.20
CA LEU A 316 -20.57 7.20 13.66
C LEU A 316 -20.30 6.14 14.73
N ASP A 317 -19.99 6.52 15.98
CA ASP A 317 -19.79 5.61 17.11
C ASP A 317 -21.07 4.84 17.44
N GLN A 318 -22.20 5.55 17.55
CA GLN A 318 -23.52 4.96 17.74
C GLN A 318 -23.86 3.99 16.58
N LYS A 319 -23.66 4.45 15.34
CA LYS A 319 -24.01 3.67 14.14
C LYS A 319 -23.12 2.45 13.94
N ALA A 320 -21.84 2.49 14.32
CA ALA A 320 -20.97 1.33 14.32
C ALA A 320 -21.49 0.25 15.28
N THR A 321 -21.90 0.66 16.48
CA THR A 321 -22.42 -0.25 17.51
C THR A 321 -23.75 -0.86 17.08
N THR A 322 -24.72 -0.05 16.60
CA THR A 322 -26.04 -0.54 16.18
C THR A 322 -25.96 -1.41 14.93
N ALA A 323 -25.05 -1.10 13.99
CA ALA A 323 -24.81 -1.96 12.83
C ALA A 323 -24.21 -3.32 13.22
N LEU A 324 -23.25 -3.36 14.18
CA LEU A 324 -22.74 -4.64 14.68
C LEU A 324 -23.85 -5.45 15.37
N GLN A 325 -24.71 -4.82 16.16
CA GLN A 325 -25.88 -5.48 16.74
C GLN A 325 -26.83 -6.03 15.68
N TYR A 326 -27.07 -5.26 14.60
CA TYR A 326 -27.88 -5.68 13.46
C TYR A 326 -27.30 -6.91 12.75
N ALA A 327 -25.96 -7.01 12.66
CA ALA A 327 -25.27 -8.15 12.08
C ALA A 327 -25.53 -9.46 12.85
N TYR A 328 -25.83 -9.37 14.13
CA TYR A 328 -26.12 -10.53 14.99
C TYR A 328 -27.62 -10.90 15.08
N ILE A 329 -28.53 -10.12 14.51
CA ILE A 329 -29.94 -10.46 14.48
C ILE A 329 -30.17 -11.84 13.84
N LYS A 330 -29.47 -12.07 12.71
CA LYS A 330 -29.50 -13.37 12.02
C LYS A 330 -28.18 -13.54 11.26
N LYS A 331 -27.33 -14.43 11.75
CA LYS A 331 -26.05 -14.70 11.08
C LYS A 331 -26.27 -15.31 9.69
N GLY A 332 -25.56 -14.75 8.68
CA GLY A 332 -25.68 -15.19 7.30
C GLY A 332 -25.52 -14.04 6.31
N VAL A 333 -25.64 -14.35 5.03
CA VAL A 333 -25.49 -13.40 3.92
C VAL A 333 -26.80 -12.69 3.61
N SER A 334 -26.68 -11.42 3.20
CA SER A 334 -27.77 -10.62 2.65
C SER A 334 -27.46 -10.28 1.20
N GLN A 335 -28.00 -11.06 0.27
CA GLN A 335 -27.84 -10.83 -1.16
C GLN A 335 -28.77 -9.71 -1.64
N THR A 336 -28.40 -9.05 -2.74
CA THR A 336 -29.26 -8.08 -3.40
C THR A 336 -30.45 -8.77 -4.08
N ALA A 337 -31.54 -8.03 -4.34
CA ALA A 337 -32.64 -8.54 -5.12
C ALA A 337 -32.35 -8.43 -6.63
N SER A 338 -32.75 -9.45 -7.38
CA SER A 338 -32.67 -9.42 -8.85
C SER A 338 -33.51 -8.30 -9.44
N VAL A 339 -32.94 -7.50 -10.28
CA VAL A 339 -33.61 -6.59 -11.19
C VAL A 339 -33.96 -7.31 -12.51
N ARG A 340 -34.50 -6.64 -13.52
CA ARG A 340 -34.93 -7.23 -14.79
C ARG A 340 -33.78 -7.96 -15.52
N SER A 341 -32.61 -7.39 -15.56
CA SER A 341 -31.38 -8.13 -15.84
C SER A 341 -31.10 -9.07 -14.67
N PRO A 342 -30.80 -10.36 -14.88
CA PRO A 342 -30.68 -11.32 -13.78
C PRO A 342 -29.39 -11.12 -12.99
N TYR A 343 -29.21 -9.93 -12.46
CA TYR A 343 -28.03 -9.49 -11.75
C TYR A 343 -28.31 -9.48 -10.25
N ILE A 344 -27.56 -10.26 -9.51
CA ILE A 344 -27.62 -10.36 -8.05
C ILE A 344 -26.20 -10.27 -7.52
N TYR A 345 -25.96 -9.38 -6.58
CA TYR A 345 -24.75 -9.43 -5.76
C TYR A 345 -24.87 -10.62 -4.81
N ALA A 346 -24.40 -11.77 -5.29
CA ALA A 346 -24.65 -13.08 -4.70
C ALA A 346 -23.59 -13.43 -3.66
N GLU A 347 -23.44 -12.60 -2.62
CA GLU A 347 -22.56 -12.90 -1.49
C GLU A 347 -22.92 -14.28 -0.91
N ASP A 348 -21.92 -15.11 -0.61
CA ASP A 348 -22.08 -16.40 0.04
C ASP A 348 -21.15 -16.56 1.27
N ASN A 349 -20.50 -15.47 1.69
CA ASN A 349 -19.71 -15.36 2.88
C ASN A 349 -20.11 -14.15 3.74
N TRP A 350 -19.89 -14.22 5.03
CA TRP A 350 -20.16 -13.19 6.02
C TRP A 350 -19.17 -13.22 7.20
N VAL A 351 -18.26 -14.18 7.20
CA VAL A 351 -17.36 -14.46 8.32
C VAL A 351 -16.23 -13.44 8.37
N ASP A 352 -15.66 -13.11 7.21
CA ASP A 352 -14.66 -12.07 7.02
C ASP A 352 -15.19 -10.68 7.38
N ASP A 353 -16.45 -10.41 7.05
CA ASP A 353 -17.13 -9.17 7.40
C ASP A 353 -17.24 -8.99 8.93
N LEU A 354 -17.64 -10.05 9.64
CA LEU A 354 -17.71 -10.01 11.10
C LEU A 354 -16.33 -9.96 11.75
N GLU A 355 -15.33 -10.63 11.20
CA GLU A 355 -13.94 -10.48 11.67
C GLU A 355 -13.50 -9.02 11.63
N LEU A 356 -13.73 -8.35 10.51
CA LEU A 356 -13.39 -6.94 10.35
C LEU A 356 -14.19 -6.04 11.28
N ALA A 357 -15.51 -6.26 11.39
CA ALA A 357 -16.40 -5.44 12.22
C ALA A 357 -16.08 -5.56 13.71
N GLU A 358 -15.90 -6.78 14.23
CA GLU A 358 -15.50 -7.03 15.62
C GLU A 358 -14.17 -6.36 15.95
N THR A 359 -13.22 -6.43 15.02
CA THR A 359 -11.92 -5.77 15.18
C THR A 359 -12.06 -4.24 15.21
N ALA A 360 -12.81 -3.68 14.26
CA ALA A 360 -12.96 -2.23 14.12
C ALA A 360 -13.74 -1.63 15.32
N VAL A 361 -14.83 -2.26 15.74
CA VAL A 361 -15.61 -1.83 16.93
C VAL A 361 -14.79 -2.05 18.20
N GLY A 362 -14.01 -3.13 18.29
CA GLY A 362 -13.07 -3.37 19.40
C GLY A 362 -12.04 -2.24 19.54
N ASN A 363 -11.59 -1.63 18.44
CA ASN A 363 -10.71 -0.46 18.48
C ASN A 363 -11.38 0.78 19.11
N LEU A 364 -12.71 0.95 18.92
CA LEU A 364 -13.45 2.03 19.57
C LEU A 364 -13.46 1.87 21.11
N PHE A 365 -13.79 0.66 21.58
CA PHE A 365 -13.77 0.35 23.02
C PHE A 365 -12.36 0.44 23.62
N LYS A 366 -11.33 0.06 22.88
CA LYS A 366 -9.94 0.21 23.29
C LYS A 366 -9.58 1.67 23.57
N SER A 367 -10.07 2.59 22.78
CA SER A 367 -9.84 4.04 22.99
C SER A 367 -10.50 4.55 24.28
N ALA A 368 -11.65 3.97 24.64
CA ALA A 368 -12.37 4.27 25.91
C ALA A 368 -11.78 3.54 27.13
N ALA A 369 -11.13 2.39 26.91
CA ALA A 369 -10.68 1.44 27.93
C ALA A 369 -9.51 1.94 28.81
N ILE A 370 -8.88 3.06 28.48
CA ILE A 370 -7.74 3.61 29.25
C ILE A 370 -8.14 3.81 30.72
N ASN A 371 -9.39 4.24 30.96
CA ASN A 371 -9.90 4.54 32.31
C ASN A 371 -11.10 3.67 32.76
N ASP A 372 -11.55 2.69 31.96
CA ASP A 372 -12.73 1.88 32.25
C ASP A 372 -12.48 0.37 32.12
N PRO A 373 -12.53 -0.41 33.24
CA PRO A 373 -12.34 -1.86 33.20
C PRO A 373 -13.38 -2.64 32.34
N ALA A 374 -14.63 -2.16 32.27
CA ALA A 374 -15.67 -2.81 31.48
C ALA A 374 -15.36 -2.72 29.98
N SER A 375 -14.90 -1.57 29.50
CA SER A 375 -14.44 -1.38 28.11
C SER A 375 -13.23 -2.25 27.75
N ARG A 376 -12.35 -2.55 28.73
CA ARG A 376 -11.22 -3.49 28.52
C ARG A 376 -11.71 -4.92 28.32
N SER A 377 -12.68 -5.37 29.11
CA SER A 377 -13.29 -6.69 28.97
C SER A 377 -13.98 -6.84 27.61
N SER A 378 -14.79 -5.86 27.23
CA SER A 378 -15.48 -5.83 25.94
C SER A 378 -14.50 -5.83 24.76
N THR A 379 -13.41 -5.07 24.83
CA THR A 379 -12.36 -5.07 23.80
C THR A 379 -11.72 -6.45 23.63
N ALA A 380 -11.40 -7.13 24.74
CA ALA A 380 -10.79 -8.46 24.70
C ALA A 380 -11.74 -9.51 24.10
N GLU A 381 -13.03 -9.43 24.42
CA GLU A 381 -14.06 -10.29 23.85
C GLU A 381 -14.23 -10.08 22.35
N LEU A 382 -14.32 -8.83 21.87
CA LEU A 382 -14.47 -8.51 20.47
C LEU A 382 -13.25 -9.02 19.66
N TYR A 383 -12.02 -8.84 20.14
CA TYR A 383 -10.85 -9.40 19.46
C TYR A 383 -10.80 -10.93 19.51
N GLN A 384 -11.35 -11.56 20.57
CA GLN A 384 -11.48 -13.00 20.60
C GLN A 384 -12.51 -13.49 19.57
N ASN A 385 -13.65 -12.84 19.45
CA ASN A 385 -14.67 -13.16 18.44
C ASN A 385 -14.10 -13.00 17.04
N ALA A 386 -13.41 -11.89 16.75
CA ALA A 386 -12.73 -11.68 15.48
C ALA A 386 -11.75 -12.81 15.16
N PHE A 387 -10.98 -13.27 16.14
CA PHE A 387 -10.06 -14.40 15.96
C PHE A 387 -10.79 -15.72 15.67
N GLU A 388 -11.94 -15.97 16.32
CA GLU A 388 -12.77 -17.15 16.02
C GLU A 388 -13.34 -17.09 14.58
N PHE A 389 -13.69 -15.92 14.08
CA PHE A 389 -14.08 -15.74 12.68
C PHE A 389 -12.88 -15.94 11.73
N ALA A 390 -11.70 -15.37 12.04
CA ALA A 390 -10.48 -15.58 11.27
C ALA A 390 -10.13 -17.06 11.05
N LYS A 391 -10.39 -17.92 12.05
CA LYS A 391 -10.16 -19.36 11.93
C LYS A 391 -11.15 -20.07 10.98
N GLN A 392 -12.31 -19.51 10.76
CA GLN A 392 -13.33 -20.07 9.87
C GLN A 392 -13.03 -19.79 8.40
N GLU A 393 -12.36 -18.68 8.12
CA GLU A 393 -11.84 -18.37 6.78
C GLU A 393 -10.37 -17.94 6.82
N PRO A 394 -9.47 -18.89 7.03
CA PRO A 394 -8.04 -18.58 7.19
C PRO A 394 -7.40 -18.06 5.90
N ILE A 395 -7.92 -18.39 4.74
CA ILE A 395 -7.41 -17.94 3.44
C ILE A 395 -8.58 -17.58 2.55
N THR A 396 -8.55 -16.37 1.99
CA THR A 396 -9.54 -15.94 1.00
C THR A 396 -9.72 -17.02 -0.08
N PRO A 397 -10.92 -17.55 -0.31
CA PRO A 397 -11.15 -18.80 -1.05
C PRO A 397 -10.68 -18.82 -2.49
N TRP A 398 -10.69 -17.68 -3.22
CA TRP A 398 -10.17 -17.64 -4.59
C TRP A 398 -8.63 -17.70 -4.67
N ILE A 399 -7.92 -17.49 -3.53
CA ILE A 399 -6.45 -17.47 -3.51
C ILE A 399 -5.89 -18.86 -3.80
N GLY A 400 -5.15 -18.96 -4.90
CA GLY A 400 -4.55 -20.21 -5.39
C GLY A 400 -5.53 -21.12 -6.14
N ALA A 401 -6.78 -20.69 -6.34
CA ALA A 401 -7.75 -21.35 -7.23
C ALA A 401 -7.60 -20.84 -8.67
N ASP A 402 -8.20 -21.59 -9.61
CA ASP A 402 -8.31 -21.17 -11.03
C ASP A 402 -9.64 -20.50 -11.34
N THR A 403 -10.47 -20.31 -10.34
CA THR A 403 -11.79 -19.71 -10.43
C THR A 403 -12.08 -18.90 -9.17
N ALA A 404 -12.99 -17.94 -9.30
CA ALA A 404 -13.62 -17.24 -8.18
C ALA A 404 -15.05 -16.94 -8.55
N LYS A 405 -15.91 -16.81 -7.58
CA LYS A 405 -17.25 -16.27 -7.78
C LYS A 405 -17.19 -14.77 -7.56
N HIS A 406 -17.71 -14.00 -8.49
CA HIS A 406 -17.56 -12.56 -8.59
C HIS A 406 -17.96 -11.83 -7.29
N TYR A 407 -19.12 -12.17 -6.74
CA TYR A 407 -19.69 -11.47 -5.58
C TYR A 407 -19.56 -12.25 -4.28
N GLN A 408 -18.61 -13.17 -4.22
CA GLN A 408 -18.47 -14.11 -3.13
C GLN A 408 -17.83 -13.47 -1.90
N TRP A 409 -16.88 -12.57 -2.13
CA TRP A 409 -15.97 -12.04 -1.13
C TRP A 409 -16.07 -10.52 -1.06
N TYR A 410 -16.20 -10.01 0.11
CA TYR A 410 -16.01 -8.61 0.40
C TYR A 410 -14.72 -8.45 1.21
N PRO A 411 -13.87 -7.59 0.80
CA PRO A 411 -13.74 -6.77 -0.42
C PRO A 411 -12.88 -7.43 -1.52
N PHE A 412 -13.02 -8.66 -1.82
CA PHE A 412 -12.12 -9.51 -2.60
C PHE A 412 -10.78 -9.83 -1.89
N ILE A 413 -10.63 -9.42 -0.66
CA ILE A 413 -9.42 -9.42 0.16
C ILE A 413 -9.82 -9.67 1.62
N ASN A 414 -9.00 -10.38 2.37
CA ASN A 414 -9.24 -10.54 3.80
C ASN A 414 -8.62 -9.36 4.58
N LEU A 415 -9.38 -8.30 4.76
CA LEU A 415 -9.03 -7.10 5.54
C LEU A 415 -8.98 -7.37 7.05
N GLY A 416 -9.87 -8.23 7.55
CA GLY A 416 -10.00 -8.54 8.96
C GLY A 416 -8.68 -9.02 9.57
N HIS A 417 -7.98 -9.91 8.88
CA HIS A 417 -6.68 -10.41 9.32
C HIS A 417 -5.64 -9.31 9.52
N TYR A 418 -5.57 -8.33 8.62
CA TYR A 418 -4.63 -7.22 8.75
C TYR A 418 -4.95 -6.35 9.96
N GLU A 419 -6.21 -5.96 10.10
CA GLU A 419 -6.65 -5.11 11.20
C GLU A 419 -6.50 -5.82 12.55
N LEU A 420 -6.88 -7.08 12.63
CA LEU A 420 -6.75 -7.90 13.85
C LEU A 420 -5.27 -8.12 14.23
N ALA A 421 -4.40 -8.45 13.27
CA ALA A 421 -2.97 -8.63 13.51
C ALA A 421 -2.28 -7.38 14.08
N ARG A 422 -2.76 -6.19 13.75
CA ARG A 422 -2.24 -4.91 14.31
C ARG A 422 -2.60 -4.73 15.80
N GLN A 423 -3.65 -5.39 16.29
CA GLN A 423 -4.14 -5.25 17.66
C GLN A 423 -3.61 -6.33 18.60
N LEU A 424 -3.41 -7.54 18.08
CA LEU A 424 -2.97 -8.69 18.86
C LEU A 424 -1.47 -8.61 19.22
N LYS A 425 -1.12 -9.05 20.42
CA LYS A 425 0.26 -9.09 20.93
C LYS A 425 0.73 -10.49 21.37
N ASP A 426 -0.09 -11.51 21.08
CA ASP A 426 0.15 -12.89 21.47
C ASP A 426 0.20 -13.82 20.24
N LYS A 427 0.27 -15.14 20.44
CA LYS A 427 0.34 -16.16 19.38
C LYS A 427 -0.79 -16.09 18.33
N ARG A 428 -1.94 -15.51 18.68
CA ARG A 428 -3.03 -15.30 17.71
C ARG A 428 -2.60 -14.40 16.58
N ARG A 429 -1.75 -13.39 16.87
CA ARG A 429 -1.15 -12.51 15.84
C ARG A 429 -0.37 -13.32 14.81
N ASP A 430 0.51 -14.19 15.26
CA ASP A 430 1.35 -14.99 14.36
C ASP A 430 0.50 -15.98 13.53
N THR A 431 -0.57 -16.50 14.11
CA THR A 431 -1.53 -17.36 13.41
C THR A 431 -2.19 -16.62 12.24
N VAL A 432 -2.74 -15.43 12.49
CA VAL A 432 -3.44 -14.63 11.48
C VAL A 432 -2.48 -14.17 10.38
N ILE A 433 -1.27 -13.73 10.73
CA ILE A 433 -0.21 -13.41 9.75
C ILE A 433 0.17 -14.65 8.93
N GLY A 434 0.21 -15.82 9.58
CA GLY A 434 0.47 -17.11 8.93
C GLY A 434 -0.54 -17.45 7.83
N TYR A 435 -1.78 -17.00 7.95
CA TYR A 435 -2.81 -17.17 6.92
C TYR A 435 -2.48 -16.41 5.64
N TYR A 436 -2.01 -15.16 5.73
CA TYR A 436 -1.49 -14.44 4.56
C TYR A 436 -0.33 -15.18 3.91
N LYS A 437 0.64 -15.64 4.69
CA LYS A 437 1.78 -16.39 4.15
C LYS A 437 1.33 -17.64 3.37
N GLN A 438 0.41 -18.40 3.94
CA GLN A 438 -0.14 -19.60 3.30
C GLN A 438 -0.88 -19.26 1.98
N GLY A 439 -1.69 -18.20 1.98
CA GLY A 439 -2.37 -17.71 0.78
C GLY A 439 -1.38 -17.29 -0.31
N ILE A 440 -0.38 -16.49 0.05
CA ILE A 440 0.66 -16.04 -0.88
C ILE A 440 1.43 -17.23 -1.45
N GLN A 441 1.77 -18.23 -0.64
CA GLN A 441 2.45 -19.46 -1.08
C GLN A 441 1.61 -20.27 -2.07
N LYS A 442 0.27 -20.31 -1.92
CA LYS A 442 -0.61 -20.98 -2.91
C LYS A 442 -0.53 -20.28 -4.28
N VAL A 443 -0.58 -18.96 -4.31
CA VAL A 443 -0.44 -18.19 -5.55
C VAL A 443 0.96 -18.34 -6.13
N TRP A 444 2.00 -18.31 -5.28
CA TRP A 444 3.38 -18.46 -5.70
C TRP A 444 3.65 -19.75 -6.47
N LYS A 445 3.08 -20.88 -6.02
CA LYS A 445 3.24 -22.18 -6.72
C LYS A 445 2.89 -22.10 -8.20
N LYS A 446 1.87 -21.31 -8.56
CA LYS A 446 1.44 -21.09 -9.94
C LYS A 446 2.22 -19.96 -10.60
N ALA A 447 2.41 -18.86 -9.90
CA ALA A 447 3.07 -17.65 -10.41
C ALA A 447 4.50 -17.92 -10.89
N GLN A 448 5.29 -18.68 -10.14
CA GLN A 448 6.69 -18.99 -10.49
C GLN A 448 6.86 -19.81 -11.77
N THR A 449 5.78 -20.34 -12.35
CA THR A 449 5.83 -21.12 -13.59
C THR A 449 5.72 -20.28 -14.86
N ASN A 450 5.49 -18.98 -14.75
CA ASN A 450 5.37 -18.08 -15.91
C ASN A 450 6.10 -16.74 -15.67
N ALA A 451 6.53 -16.10 -16.75
CA ALA A 451 7.38 -14.91 -16.69
C ALA A 451 6.67 -13.68 -16.08
N PHE A 452 5.36 -13.59 -16.17
CA PHE A 452 4.58 -12.50 -15.58
C PHE A 452 4.33 -12.69 -14.08
N TYR A 453 4.73 -13.81 -13.49
CA TYR A 453 4.42 -14.18 -12.11
C TYR A 453 2.93 -14.08 -11.79
N ARG A 454 2.11 -14.45 -12.81
CA ARG A 454 0.67 -14.48 -12.69
C ARG A 454 0.19 -15.78 -12.04
N GLY A 455 -0.54 -15.67 -10.94
CA GLY A 455 -1.14 -16.81 -10.23
C GLY A 455 -2.58 -16.51 -9.75
N VAL A 456 -3.07 -15.32 -10.03
CA VAL A 456 -4.46 -14.88 -9.79
C VAL A 456 -5.32 -15.29 -10.99
N PRO A 457 -6.57 -15.80 -10.81
CA PRO A 457 -7.40 -16.26 -11.91
C PRO A 457 -7.89 -15.11 -12.81
N PHE A 458 -8.14 -15.44 -14.08
CA PHE A 458 -8.77 -14.54 -15.05
C PHE A 458 -10.28 -14.74 -15.07
N ILE A 459 -10.96 -14.24 -14.06
CA ILE A 459 -12.40 -14.27 -13.92
C ILE A 459 -12.90 -12.81 -13.86
N TRP A 460 -14.19 -12.59 -13.84
CA TRP A 460 -14.80 -11.27 -13.65
C TRP A 460 -14.06 -10.46 -12.59
N CYS A 461 -13.81 -9.19 -12.85
CA CYS A 461 -13.05 -8.28 -12.00
C CYS A 461 -11.64 -8.81 -11.67
N SER A 462 -10.96 -9.44 -12.63
CA SER A 462 -9.63 -10.03 -12.39
C SER A 462 -8.57 -9.01 -11.94
N ASN A 463 -8.75 -7.73 -12.28
CA ASN A 463 -7.88 -6.65 -11.80
C ASN A 463 -8.17 -6.29 -10.33
N ASN A 464 -9.43 -6.39 -9.87
CA ASN A 464 -9.76 -6.24 -8.45
C ASN A 464 -9.05 -7.32 -7.63
N LEU A 465 -9.10 -8.59 -8.09
CA LEU A 465 -8.40 -9.69 -7.45
C LEU A 465 -6.87 -9.50 -7.47
N THR A 466 -6.32 -8.97 -8.58
CA THR A 466 -4.89 -8.68 -8.71
C THR A 466 -4.45 -7.59 -7.73
N THR A 467 -5.23 -6.52 -7.61
CA THR A 467 -5.03 -5.43 -6.65
C THR A 467 -5.09 -5.96 -5.21
N SER A 468 -6.12 -6.75 -4.89
CA SER A 468 -6.27 -7.41 -3.59
C SER A 468 -5.08 -8.28 -3.22
N PHE A 469 -4.59 -9.07 -4.17
CA PHE A 469 -3.45 -9.95 -3.93
C PHE A 469 -2.15 -9.17 -3.68
N ALA A 470 -1.90 -8.12 -4.47
CA ALA A 470 -0.76 -7.23 -4.25
C ALA A 470 -0.82 -6.55 -2.87
N ILE A 471 -2.01 -6.12 -2.43
CA ILE A 471 -2.23 -5.55 -1.09
C ILE A 471 -1.94 -6.59 0.01
N GLN A 472 -2.39 -7.84 -0.14
CA GLN A 472 -2.10 -8.89 0.85
C GLN A 472 -0.60 -9.19 0.97
N CYS A 473 0.13 -9.21 -0.14
CA CYS A 473 1.60 -9.32 -0.14
C CYS A 473 2.25 -8.14 0.59
N TYR A 474 1.76 -6.91 0.31
CA TYR A 474 2.21 -5.70 0.99
C TYR A 474 1.96 -5.75 2.51
N TRP A 475 0.78 -6.18 2.95
CA TRP A 475 0.47 -6.31 4.37
C TRP A 475 1.32 -7.37 5.07
N TYR A 476 1.51 -8.53 4.44
CA TYR A 476 2.41 -9.55 4.97
C TYR A 476 3.82 -8.99 5.18
N LYS A 477 4.37 -8.33 4.15
CA LYS A 477 5.67 -7.66 4.23
C LYS A 477 5.72 -6.62 5.36
N THR A 478 4.70 -5.79 5.48
CA THR A 478 4.63 -4.72 6.50
C THR A 478 4.52 -5.28 7.92
N LEU A 479 3.71 -6.32 8.11
CA LEU A 479 3.50 -6.94 9.43
C LEU A 479 4.71 -7.74 9.93
N THR A 480 5.52 -8.29 9.01
CA THR A 480 6.61 -9.22 9.33
C THR A 480 8.01 -8.65 9.08
N GLY A 481 8.16 -7.75 8.13
CA GLY A 481 9.46 -7.36 7.55
C GLY A 481 10.01 -8.36 6.52
N ASP A 482 9.33 -9.50 6.30
CA ASP A 482 9.76 -10.55 5.37
C ASP A 482 9.55 -10.09 3.92
N LYS A 483 10.63 -9.99 3.15
CA LYS A 483 10.65 -9.53 1.75
C LYS A 483 10.65 -10.67 0.73
N THR A 484 10.49 -11.92 1.16
CA THR A 484 10.56 -13.12 0.27
C THR A 484 9.63 -12.99 -0.94
N PHE A 485 8.47 -12.40 -0.77
CA PHE A 485 7.47 -12.25 -1.82
C PHE A 485 7.42 -10.86 -2.48
N SER A 486 8.42 -9.99 -2.24
CA SER A 486 8.42 -8.63 -2.80
C SER A 486 8.43 -8.60 -4.33
N GLU A 487 9.08 -9.57 -4.98
CA GLU A 487 9.06 -9.66 -6.44
C GLU A 487 7.69 -10.11 -6.97
N LEU A 488 6.99 -10.98 -6.25
CA LEU A 488 5.62 -11.40 -6.58
C LEU A 488 4.63 -10.24 -6.37
N GLU A 489 4.73 -9.51 -5.27
CA GLU A 489 3.95 -8.30 -5.02
C GLU A 489 4.12 -7.30 -6.16
N GLN A 490 5.38 -6.98 -6.50
CA GLN A 490 5.70 -6.01 -7.55
C GLN A 490 5.22 -6.47 -8.92
N ALA A 491 5.32 -7.77 -9.25
CA ALA A 491 4.85 -8.29 -10.53
C ALA A 491 3.32 -8.13 -10.71
N ASN A 492 2.53 -8.30 -9.64
CA ASN A 492 1.09 -8.07 -9.69
C ASN A 492 0.74 -6.58 -9.77
N PHE A 493 1.52 -5.72 -9.13
CA PHE A 493 1.40 -4.27 -9.31
C PHE A 493 1.79 -3.85 -10.74
N ASP A 494 2.92 -4.34 -11.27
CA ASP A 494 3.39 -4.03 -12.61
C ASP A 494 2.42 -4.52 -13.70
N TRP A 495 1.69 -5.62 -13.45
CA TRP A 495 0.63 -6.11 -14.34
C TRP A 495 -0.44 -5.07 -14.61
N LEU A 496 -0.87 -4.35 -13.59
CA LEU A 496 -1.92 -3.32 -13.70
C LEU A 496 -1.46 -2.13 -14.55
N PHE A 497 -0.16 -1.95 -14.75
CA PHE A 497 0.40 -0.77 -15.44
C PHE A 497 1.25 -1.14 -16.68
N GLY A 498 0.96 -2.26 -17.34
CA GLY A 498 1.52 -2.58 -18.66
C GLY A 498 2.53 -3.73 -18.70
N CYS A 499 2.99 -4.29 -17.57
CA CYS A 499 3.76 -5.53 -17.60
C CYS A 499 2.82 -6.75 -17.70
N ASN A 500 2.04 -6.78 -18.77
CA ASN A 500 1.03 -7.79 -19.11
C ASN A 500 1.12 -8.16 -20.61
N PRO A 501 0.42 -9.16 -21.12
CA PRO A 501 0.52 -9.59 -22.53
C PRO A 501 0.23 -8.48 -23.53
N TRP A 502 -0.72 -7.60 -23.27
CA TRP A 502 -1.14 -6.51 -24.17
C TRP A 502 -0.17 -5.32 -24.13
N GLY A 503 0.54 -5.10 -23.00
CA GLY A 503 1.48 -4.01 -22.81
C GLY A 503 0.81 -2.68 -22.46
N THR A 504 -0.47 -2.72 -22.12
CA THR A 504 -1.29 -1.56 -21.76
C THR A 504 -1.54 -1.48 -20.26
N SER A 505 -1.68 -0.26 -19.73
CA SER A 505 -2.21 -0.03 -18.38
C SER A 505 -3.67 -0.46 -18.32
N MET A 506 -4.11 -0.92 -17.16
CA MET A 506 -5.51 -1.25 -16.88
C MET A 506 -6.26 -0.11 -16.17
N VAL A 507 -5.67 1.09 -16.17
CA VAL A 507 -6.22 2.28 -15.52
C VAL A 507 -6.35 3.41 -16.54
N TYR A 508 -7.57 3.88 -16.75
CA TYR A 508 -7.85 4.94 -17.72
C TYR A 508 -7.01 6.20 -17.44
N GLY A 509 -6.24 6.63 -18.46
CA GLY A 509 -5.45 7.86 -18.41
C GLY A 509 -4.23 7.83 -17.47
N LEU A 510 -3.84 6.68 -16.93
CA LEU A 510 -2.69 6.56 -16.03
C LEU A 510 -1.70 5.47 -16.47
N PRO A 511 -0.46 5.82 -16.86
CA PRO A 511 0.07 7.19 -16.95
C PRO A 511 -0.40 7.93 -18.22
N SER A 512 -0.51 9.24 -18.15
CA SER A 512 -0.99 10.07 -19.25
C SER A 512 -0.14 10.04 -20.54
N TRP A 513 1.09 9.53 -20.46
CA TRP A 513 2.01 9.38 -21.57
C TRP A 513 2.12 7.95 -22.11
N GLY A 514 1.48 7.00 -21.41
CA GLY A 514 1.52 5.58 -21.70
C GLY A 514 0.35 5.09 -22.53
N ASP A 515 0.34 3.79 -22.76
CA ASP A 515 -0.78 3.09 -23.37
C ASP A 515 -1.80 2.75 -22.26
N THR A 516 -3.01 3.28 -22.36
CA THR A 516 -4.08 3.15 -21.36
C THR A 516 -5.42 2.97 -22.06
N PRO A 517 -6.46 2.43 -21.40
CA PRO A 517 -7.80 2.37 -21.99
C PRO A 517 -8.25 3.74 -22.49
N VAL A 518 -8.87 3.77 -23.66
CA VAL A 518 -9.41 4.99 -24.31
C VAL A 518 -10.88 4.88 -24.65
N ASP A 519 -11.39 3.65 -24.86
CA ASP A 519 -12.81 3.37 -25.14
C ASP A 519 -13.44 2.37 -24.16
N PRO A 520 -13.43 2.71 -22.83
CA PRO A 520 -13.96 1.83 -21.81
C PRO A 520 -15.48 1.69 -21.89
N HIS A 521 -15.99 0.59 -21.36
CA HIS A 521 -17.42 0.35 -21.24
C HIS A 521 -18.07 1.32 -20.23
N SER A 522 -18.32 2.56 -20.68
CA SER A 522 -18.89 3.65 -19.87
C SER A 522 -19.74 4.59 -20.69
N ALA A 523 -20.97 4.84 -20.24
CA ALA A 523 -21.87 5.80 -20.88
C ALA A 523 -21.30 7.22 -20.92
N PHE A 524 -20.57 7.63 -19.91
CA PHE A 524 -19.94 8.96 -19.86
C PHE A 524 -18.93 9.17 -20.98
N THR A 525 -18.08 8.18 -21.22
CA THR A 525 -17.09 8.26 -22.30
C THR A 525 -17.76 8.10 -23.64
N HIS A 526 -18.54 7.04 -23.82
CA HIS A 526 -19.13 6.70 -25.13
C HIS A 526 -20.14 7.73 -25.64
N LEU A 527 -21.04 8.23 -24.79
CA LEU A 527 -22.11 9.15 -25.21
C LEU A 527 -21.71 10.62 -25.17
N LYS A 528 -20.79 11.02 -24.29
CA LYS A 528 -20.46 12.43 -24.03
C LYS A 528 -18.97 12.75 -24.17
N ASN A 529 -18.14 11.75 -24.45
CA ASN A 529 -16.69 11.89 -24.51
C ASN A 529 -16.11 12.50 -23.22
N TYR A 530 -16.69 12.17 -22.07
CA TYR A 530 -16.13 12.55 -20.76
C TYR A 530 -15.07 11.55 -20.34
N PRO A 531 -13.84 12.02 -20.02
CA PRO A 531 -12.81 11.12 -19.53
C PRO A 531 -13.18 10.56 -18.15
N ILE A 532 -12.97 9.28 -17.96
CA ILE A 532 -13.14 8.61 -16.65
C ILE A 532 -11.78 8.36 -15.98
N ASP A 533 -10.99 9.39 -15.93
CA ASP A 533 -9.61 9.38 -15.43
C ASP A 533 -9.48 8.63 -14.11
N GLY A 534 -8.56 7.66 -14.08
CA GLY A 534 -8.22 6.89 -12.89
C GLY A 534 -9.11 5.66 -12.65
N GLY A 535 -10.09 5.37 -13.50
CA GLY A 535 -10.91 4.16 -13.40
C GLY A 535 -10.10 2.90 -13.71
N LEU A 536 -10.11 1.93 -12.80
CA LEU A 536 -9.55 0.60 -12.99
C LEU A 536 -10.58 -0.26 -13.72
N VAL A 537 -10.25 -0.73 -14.93
CA VAL A 537 -11.13 -1.63 -15.66
C VAL A 537 -11.11 -3.04 -15.06
N ASP A 538 -12.19 -3.81 -15.24
CA ASP A 538 -12.38 -5.17 -14.73
C ASP A 538 -11.18 -6.09 -14.97
N GLY A 539 -10.57 -5.97 -16.14
CA GLY A 539 -9.41 -6.74 -16.55
C GLY A 539 -9.74 -8.04 -17.28
N PRO A 540 -8.70 -8.70 -17.76
CA PRO A 540 -8.86 -9.83 -18.66
C PRO A 540 -9.62 -11.00 -18.05
N VAL A 541 -10.43 -11.68 -18.87
CA VAL A 541 -11.12 -12.91 -18.53
C VAL A 541 -10.56 -14.09 -19.29
N TYR A 542 -10.73 -15.34 -18.78
CA TYR A 542 -10.38 -16.54 -19.55
C TYR A 542 -11.09 -16.56 -20.90
N GLY A 543 -10.42 -17.02 -21.95
CA GLY A 543 -11.01 -17.19 -23.28
C GLY A 543 -12.26 -18.07 -23.27
N SER A 544 -12.36 -19.04 -22.36
CA SER A 544 -13.54 -19.87 -22.15
C SER A 544 -14.73 -19.06 -21.58
N ILE A 545 -14.49 -18.09 -20.71
CA ILE A 545 -15.53 -17.19 -20.21
C ILE A 545 -15.99 -16.31 -21.36
N TYR A 546 -15.06 -15.60 -22.02
CA TYR A 546 -15.36 -14.68 -23.09
C TYR A 546 -16.22 -15.31 -24.20
N LYS A 547 -15.87 -16.54 -24.65
CA LYS A 547 -16.61 -17.29 -25.66
C LYS A 547 -18.04 -17.68 -25.25
N GLY A 548 -18.33 -17.71 -23.96
CA GLY A 548 -19.65 -18.03 -23.40
C GLY A 548 -20.53 -16.80 -23.16
N LEU A 549 -20.02 -15.59 -23.37
CA LEU A 549 -20.75 -14.35 -23.09
C LEU A 549 -21.72 -14.00 -24.22
N ILE A 550 -22.81 -13.34 -23.86
CA ILE A 550 -23.89 -12.95 -24.76
C ILE A 550 -23.94 -11.42 -24.83
N GLY A 551 -24.08 -10.89 -26.03
CA GLY A 551 -24.32 -9.45 -26.25
C GLY A 551 -23.05 -8.62 -26.42
N ILE A 552 -21.87 -9.21 -26.31
CA ILE A 552 -20.61 -8.51 -26.62
C ILE A 552 -20.51 -8.35 -28.15
N GLN A 553 -20.34 -7.11 -28.59
CA GLN A 553 -20.07 -6.74 -29.96
C GLN A 553 -19.02 -5.64 -29.96
N LEU A 554 -17.80 -5.99 -30.35
CA LEU A 554 -16.77 -5.00 -30.54
C LEU A 554 -17.20 -3.98 -31.60
N LYS A 555 -16.97 -2.70 -31.30
CA LYS A 555 -17.33 -1.59 -32.18
C LYS A 555 -16.23 -1.27 -33.16
N ASP A 556 -15.00 -1.40 -32.71
CA ASP A 556 -13.80 -1.12 -33.48
C ASP A 556 -12.98 -2.38 -33.75
N ALA A 557 -11.95 -2.28 -34.57
CA ALA A 557 -11.01 -3.36 -34.78
C ALA A 557 -10.16 -3.56 -33.51
N ASP A 558 -10.05 -4.81 -33.05
CA ASP A 558 -9.26 -5.15 -31.85
C ASP A 558 -7.76 -4.86 -32.08
N GLU A 559 -7.24 -3.79 -31.49
CA GLU A 559 -5.82 -3.40 -31.57
C GLU A 559 -4.92 -4.41 -30.85
N TYR A 560 -5.47 -5.22 -29.94
CA TYR A 560 -4.76 -6.27 -29.21
C TYR A 560 -4.99 -7.66 -29.80
N ALA A 561 -5.61 -7.81 -31.00
CA ALA A 561 -5.94 -9.08 -31.62
C ALA A 561 -4.78 -10.08 -31.65
N GLU A 562 -3.55 -9.58 -31.84
CA GLU A 562 -2.34 -10.43 -31.85
C GLU A 562 -1.93 -10.97 -30.46
N PHE A 563 -2.48 -10.40 -29.38
CA PHE A 563 -2.18 -10.76 -27.99
C PHE A 563 -3.28 -11.54 -27.29
N GLN A 564 -4.41 -11.73 -27.92
CA GLN A 564 -5.51 -12.53 -27.39
C GLN A 564 -5.16 -14.03 -27.36
N SER A 565 -5.71 -14.74 -26.40
CA SER A 565 -5.49 -16.19 -26.26
C SER A 565 -6.56 -16.87 -25.41
N ASP A 566 -6.58 -18.22 -25.39
CA ASP A 566 -7.46 -18.95 -24.47
C ASP A 566 -7.08 -18.76 -22.98
N VAL A 567 -5.83 -18.36 -22.70
CA VAL A 567 -5.40 -18.03 -21.32
C VAL A 567 -6.09 -16.76 -20.81
N ALA A 568 -6.17 -15.71 -21.65
CA ALA A 568 -6.82 -14.47 -21.28
C ALA A 568 -7.18 -13.63 -22.52
N VAL A 569 -8.28 -12.91 -22.42
CA VAL A 569 -8.82 -11.97 -23.41
C VAL A 569 -9.06 -10.62 -22.74
N TYR A 570 -8.64 -9.56 -23.40
CA TYR A 570 -8.88 -8.16 -23.01
C TYR A 570 -9.08 -7.31 -24.26
N HIS A 571 -10.08 -6.46 -24.28
CA HIS A 571 -10.33 -5.49 -25.34
C HIS A 571 -10.46 -4.10 -24.73
N ASP A 572 -9.85 -3.10 -25.35
CA ASP A 572 -10.19 -1.69 -25.09
C ASP A 572 -11.26 -1.25 -26.09
N ASP A 573 -12.47 -1.71 -25.83
CA ASP A 573 -13.64 -1.45 -26.69
C ASP A 573 -14.89 -1.31 -25.80
N TYR A 574 -15.66 -0.28 -26.05
CA TYR A 574 -16.93 0.00 -25.40
C TYR A 574 -17.89 -1.21 -25.40
N GLY A 575 -17.86 -2.03 -26.44
CA GLY A 575 -18.71 -3.22 -26.58
C GLY A 575 -18.35 -4.38 -25.64
N ASP A 576 -17.18 -4.36 -24.99
CA ASP A 576 -16.74 -5.42 -24.07
C ASP A 576 -16.94 -5.02 -22.60
N TYR A 577 -18.10 -5.36 -22.05
CA TYR A 577 -18.42 -5.17 -20.64
C TYR A 577 -17.69 -6.17 -19.70
N SER A 578 -17.04 -7.19 -20.25
CA SER A 578 -16.47 -8.26 -19.45
C SER A 578 -15.03 -8.01 -19.00
N SER A 579 -14.28 -7.20 -19.75
CA SER A 579 -12.89 -6.92 -19.49
C SER A 579 -12.54 -5.43 -19.42
N ASN A 580 -13.43 -4.55 -19.92
CA ASN A 580 -13.16 -3.12 -20.09
C ASN A 580 -14.14 -2.21 -19.33
N GLU A 581 -14.89 -2.75 -18.37
CA GLU A 581 -15.78 -1.97 -17.52
C GLU A 581 -15.00 -1.43 -16.31
N PRO A 582 -14.95 -0.10 -16.07
CA PRO A 582 -14.33 0.46 -14.89
C PRO A 582 -15.21 0.24 -13.66
N THR A 583 -14.62 -0.19 -12.53
CA THR A 583 -15.32 -0.48 -11.29
C THR A 583 -14.96 0.47 -10.16
N MET A 584 -15.96 0.87 -9.37
CA MET A 584 -15.80 1.84 -8.29
C MET A 584 -15.02 1.24 -7.11
N ASP A 585 -15.35 0.05 -6.66
CA ASP A 585 -14.72 -0.63 -5.53
C ASP A 585 -13.31 -1.11 -5.84
N GLY A 586 -13.06 -1.61 -7.07
CA GLY A 586 -11.73 -1.95 -7.55
C GLY A 586 -10.80 -0.75 -7.59
N THR A 587 -11.31 0.39 -8.07
CA THR A 587 -10.57 1.66 -8.09
C THR A 587 -10.26 2.16 -6.67
N ALA A 588 -11.20 2.05 -5.73
CA ALA A 588 -10.95 2.42 -4.33
C ALA A 588 -9.86 1.56 -3.67
N SER A 589 -9.84 0.26 -3.96
CA SER A 589 -8.78 -0.66 -3.51
C SER A 589 -7.42 -0.30 -4.13
N LEU A 590 -7.41 0.06 -5.43
CA LEU A 590 -6.20 0.51 -6.12
C LEU A 590 -5.64 1.82 -5.54
N ILE A 591 -6.50 2.76 -5.12
CA ILE A 591 -6.07 4.00 -4.43
C ILE A 591 -5.25 3.67 -3.19
N TYR A 592 -5.67 2.70 -2.39
CA TYR A 592 -4.89 2.24 -1.24
C TYR A 592 -3.52 1.67 -1.65
N LEU A 593 -3.48 0.80 -2.67
CA LEU A 593 -2.24 0.20 -3.16
C LEU A 593 -1.27 1.25 -3.72
N LEU A 594 -1.77 2.20 -4.51
CA LEU A 594 -0.97 3.30 -5.06
C LEU A 594 -0.41 4.20 -3.96
N ALA A 595 -1.22 4.51 -2.94
CA ALA A 595 -0.76 5.29 -1.78
C ALA A 595 0.33 4.55 -1.01
N ALA A 596 0.22 3.23 -0.84
CA ALA A 596 1.25 2.41 -0.23
C ALA A 596 2.56 2.43 -1.05
N LYS A 597 2.47 2.28 -2.38
CA LYS A 597 3.64 2.32 -3.28
C LYS A 597 4.30 3.71 -3.32
N GLU A 598 3.51 4.78 -3.31
CA GLU A 598 4.04 6.14 -3.22
C GLU A 598 4.73 6.39 -1.87
N ALA A 599 4.14 5.94 -0.77
CA ALA A 599 4.75 6.05 0.56
C ALA A 599 6.07 5.25 0.65
N GLU A 600 6.12 4.04 0.09
CA GLU A 600 7.35 3.26 -0.01
C GLU A 600 8.43 3.96 -0.85
N SER A 601 8.06 4.62 -1.95
CA SER A 601 8.99 5.32 -2.84
C SER A 601 9.62 6.56 -2.20
N LYS A 602 8.91 7.22 -1.30
CA LYS A 602 9.37 8.42 -0.56
C LYS A 602 10.32 8.10 0.59
N GLY A 603 10.64 6.85 0.81
CA GLY A 603 11.58 6.40 1.82
C GLY A 603 10.90 6.18 3.18
N GLY A 604 10.62 4.95 3.47
CA GLY A 604 10.46 4.47 4.84
C GLY A 604 11.83 4.26 5.49
N PHE A 605 11.83 3.76 6.72
CA PHE A 605 13.06 3.34 7.38
C PHE A 605 13.71 2.17 6.64
N SER A 606 15.04 2.21 6.49
CA SER A 606 15.78 1.04 6.03
C SER A 606 16.03 0.09 7.20
N TYR A 607 15.88 -1.19 6.95
CA TYR A 607 16.08 -2.22 7.96
C TYR A 607 17.20 -3.17 7.59
N SER A 608 17.87 -3.71 8.62
CA SER A 608 18.78 -4.85 8.51
C SER A 608 18.52 -5.77 9.69
N HIS A 609 18.37 -7.07 9.45
CA HIS A 609 18.07 -8.06 10.50
C HIS A 609 16.99 -7.59 11.50
N GLY A 610 15.90 -6.96 10.99
CA GLY A 610 14.80 -6.47 11.83
C GLY A 610 15.06 -5.15 12.59
N GLY A 611 16.29 -4.64 12.63
CA GLY A 611 16.65 -3.35 13.22
C GLY A 611 16.62 -2.20 12.21
N ILE A 612 16.20 -0.99 12.61
CA ILE A 612 16.24 0.22 11.78
C ILE A 612 17.70 0.68 11.65
N ILE A 613 18.18 0.79 10.42
CA ILE A 613 19.55 1.25 10.12
C ILE A 613 19.60 2.60 9.40
N ARG A 614 18.47 3.15 8.98
CA ARG A 614 18.39 4.46 8.32
C ARG A 614 16.95 5.00 8.41
N GLY A 615 16.81 6.29 8.65
CA GLY A 615 15.56 7.03 8.56
C GLY A 615 15.17 7.34 7.10
N ASP A 616 14.22 8.24 6.92
CA ASP A 616 13.75 8.66 5.60
C ASP A 616 14.89 9.25 4.75
N SER A 617 15.26 8.51 3.70
CA SER A 617 16.36 8.87 2.79
C SER A 617 15.99 9.98 1.79
N THR A 618 14.75 10.46 1.78
CA THR A 618 14.31 11.57 0.94
C THR A 618 14.51 12.93 1.58
N GLN A 619 14.66 12.98 2.91
CA GLN A 619 14.79 14.21 3.68
C GLN A 619 16.24 14.45 4.11
N LYS A 620 16.74 15.68 3.89
CA LYS A 620 18.08 16.10 4.38
C LYS A 620 18.11 16.24 5.90
N LYS A 621 17.78 15.15 6.61
CA LYS A 621 17.86 15.01 8.06
C LYS A 621 18.89 13.94 8.41
N ILE A 622 19.65 14.14 9.50
CA ILE A 622 20.69 13.24 9.97
C ILE A 622 20.67 13.19 11.50
N ALA A 623 20.93 12.03 12.08
CA ALA A 623 21.18 11.89 13.51
C ALA A 623 22.65 11.59 13.77
N LEU A 624 23.29 12.41 14.61
CA LEU A 624 24.58 12.06 15.22
C LEU A 624 24.30 11.14 16.40
N VAL A 625 24.93 9.97 16.40
CA VAL A 625 24.78 8.94 17.43
C VAL A 625 26.13 8.70 18.08
N PHE A 626 26.18 8.79 19.40
CA PHE A 626 27.39 8.55 20.17
C PHE A 626 27.15 7.37 21.12
N THR A 627 27.99 6.34 21.03
CA THR A 627 28.00 5.24 21.99
C THR A 627 29.07 5.46 23.05
N GLY A 628 28.84 4.91 24.23
CA GLY A 628 29.80 4.98 25.34
C GLY A 628 29.66 3.79 26.30
N HIS A 629 30.81 3.20 26.65
CA HIS A 629 30.96 2.13 27.62
C HIS A 629 32.01 2.53 28.67
N GLU A 630 33.30 2.28 28.43
CA GLU A 630 34.39 2.54 29.36
C GLU A 630 34.86 4.00 29.32
N PHE A 631 35.06 4.55 28.12
CA PHE A 631 35.73 5.82 27.91
C PHE A 631 34.75 6.97 27.64
N ALA A 632 35.08 8.18 28.13
CA ALA A 632 34.27 9.38 28.00
C ALA A 632 35.08 10.69 27.82
N GLU A 633 36.37 10.58 27.47
CA GLU A 633 37.30 11.71 27.44
C GLU A 633 36.90 12.80 26.41
N GLY A 634 36.15 12.42 25.35
CA GLY A 634 35.60 13.36 24.37
C GLY A 634 34.31 14.06 24.78
N GLY A 635 33.65 13.61 25.87
CA GLY A 635 32.29 14.00 26.23
C GLY A 635 32.08 15.49 26.38
N ASN A 636 32.96 16.18 27.15
CA ASN A 636 32.84 17.62 27.33
C ASN A 636 33.08 18.40 26.03
N PHE A 637 34.06 17.96 25.21
CA PHE A 637 34.33 18.58 23.92
C PHE A 637 33.16 18.44 22.97
N ILE A 638 32.56 17.25 22.88
CA ILE A 638 31.38 16.95 22.06
C ILE A 638 30.20 17.78 22.52
N ALA A 639 29.86 17.78 23.84
CA ALA A 639 28.78 18.55 24.41
C ALA A 639 28.89 20.05 24.09
N ASN A 640 30.07 20.64 24.31
CA ASN A 640 30.31 22.03 24.01
C ASN A 640 30.21 22.34 22.52
N THR A 641 30.70 21.45 21.64
CA THR A 641 30.58 21.61 20.19
C THR A 641 29.12 21.60 19.74
N LEU A 642 28.30 20.65 20.22
CA LEU A 642 26.88 20.55 19.90
C LEU A 642 26.11 21.81 20.37
N GLN A 643 26.41 22.30 21.58
CA GLN A 643 25.82 23.52 22.13
C GLN A 643 26.16 24.76 21.28
N GLN A 644 27.44 24.96 20.94
CA GLN A 644 27.92 26.05 20.08
C GLN A 644 27.26 26.00 18.70
N GLN A 645 27.06 24.79 18.16
CA GLN A 645 26.44 24.57 16.89
C GLN A 645 24.90 24.58 16.94
N LYS A 646 24.29 24.69 18.12
CA LYS A 646 22.84 24.68 18.35
C LYS A 646 22.15 23.48 17.68
N ILE A 647 22.68 22.28 17.92
CA ILE A 647 22.12 21.04 17.41
C ILE A 647 22.02 19.99 18.52
N ASN A 648 21.02 19.11 18.41
CA ASN A 648 20.84 17.98 19.32
C ASN A 648 21.35 16.68 18.67
N ALA A 649 21.87 15.79 19.51
CA ALA A 649 22.38 14.48 19.12
C ALA A 649 21.77 13.40 20.02
N SER A 650 22.14 12.13 19.78
CA SER A 650 21.69 11.00 20.58
C SER A 650 22.89 10.26 21.17
N PHE A 651 22.76 9.90 22.43
CA PHE A 651 23.79 9.20 23.19
C PHE A 651 23.23 7.89 23.73
N PHE A 652 23.90 6.78 23.40
CA PHE A 652 23.54 5.45 23.86
C PHE A 652 24.65 4.91 24.75
N PHE A 653 24.34 4.75 26.04
CA PHE A 653 25.33 4.35 27.01
C PHE A 653 24.97 3.01 27.65
N THR A 654 25.99 2.28 28.08
CA THR A 654 25.85 1.03 28.84
C THR A 654 25.53 1.27 30.31
N GLY A 655 25.20 0.19 31.05
CA GLY A 655 25.02 0.25 32.51
C GLY A 655 26.29 0.78 33.23
N ASP A 656 27.47 0.28 32.87
CA ASP A 656 28.74 0.74 33.43
C ASP A 656 28.95 2.26 33.23
N PHE A 657 28.50 2.81 32.14
CA PHE A 657 28.58 4.25 31.87
C PHE A 657 27.57 5.04 32.72
N TYR A 658 26.29 4.58 32.77
CA TYR A 658 25.23 5.28 33.47
C TYR A 658 25.35 5.25 35.01
N TYR A 659 26.00 4.22 35.57
CA TYR A 659 26.18 4.07 37.02
C TYR A 659 27.58 4.58 37.51
N ASP A 660 28.45 5.02 36.60
CA ASP A 660 29.72 5.60 36.98
C ASP A 660 29.52 7.06 37.49
N ALA A 661 29.69 7.25 38.79
CA ALA A 661 29.57 8.57 39.46
C ALA A 661 30.47 9.65 38.82
N LYS A 662 31.57 9.30 38.20
CA LYS A 662 32.48 10.27 37.53
C LYS A 662 31.86 10.80 36.24
N LYS A 663 30.92 10.09 35.64
CA LYS A 663 30.22 10.44 34.37
C LYS A 663 28.88 11.13 34.59
N GLU A 664 28.35 11.11 35.83
CA GLU A 664 27.00 11.67 36.16
C GLU A 664 26.84 13.14 35.75
N LYS A 665 27.86 13.98 36.03
CA LYS A 665 27.85 15.40 35.63
C LYS A 665 27.70 15.57 34.11
N LEU A 666 28.39 14.76 33.33
CA LEU A 666 28.30 14.76 31.87
C LEU A 666 26.91 14.30 31.39
N ILE A 667 26.40 13.20 31.96
CA ILE A 667 25.05 12.68 31.62
C ILE A 667 24.00 13.74 31.86
N ASN A 668 24.02 14.38 33.05
CA ASN A 668 23.08 15.44 33.41
C ASN A 668 23.22 16.67 32.50
N GLN A 669 24.43 17.04 32.08
CA GLN A 669 24.69 18.12 31.13
C GLN A 669 24.05 17.82 29.77
N LEU A 670 24.23 16.61 29.22
CA LEU A 670 23.68 16.18 27.94
C LEU A 670 22.15 16.17 27.96
N ALA A 671 21.55 15.62 29.03
CA ALA A 671 20.10 15.55 29.17
C ALA A 671 19.48 16.96 29.27
N LYS A 672 20.04 17.86 30.12
CA LYS A 672 19.57 19.26 30.25
C LYS A 672 19.72 20.07 28.96
N ALA A 673 20.69 19.74 28.12
CA ALA A 673 20.86 20.38 26.81
C ALA A 673 19.86 19.87 25.75
N GLY A 674 18.96 18.93 26.08
CA GLY A 674 17.94 18.40 25.17
C GLY A 674 18.45 17.31 24.21
N HIS A 675 19.60 16.70 24.51
CA HIS A 675 20.07 15.53 23.79
C HIS A 675 19.26 14.28 24.18
N PHE A 676 19.13 13.34 23.24
CA PHE A 676 18.49 12.05 23.52
C PHE A 676 19.47 11.12 24.25
N LEU A 677 19.05 10.54 25.35
CA LEU A 677 19.77 9.48 26.05
C LEU A 677 19.06 8.16 25.82
N GLY A 678 19.78 7.13 25.39
CA GLY A 678 19.24 5.83 24.99
C GLY A 678 19.99 4.64 25.62
N ASN A 679 19.48 3.46 25.36
CA ASN A 679 19.93 2.19 25.92
C ASN A 679 20.95 1.50 25.00
N HIS A 680 22.17 1.22 25.52
CA HIS A 680 23.22 0.42 24.86
C HIS A 680 23.50 -0.89 25.63
N SER A 681 22.48 -1.44 26.29
CA SER A 681 22.50 -2.58 27.19
C SER A 681 23.07 -2.31 28.59
N GLN A 682 22.71 -3.19 29.55
CA GLN A 682 23.23 -3.13 30.91
C GLN A 682 24.69 -3.58 30.99
N ASP A 683 25.04 -4.75 30.46
CA ASP A 683 26.30 -5.47 30.68
C ASP A 683 27.17 -5.58 29.44
N HIS A 684 26.78 -4.94 28.35
CA HIS A 684 27.50 -4.92 27.04
C HIS A 684 27.84 -6.32 26.50
N LEU A 685 26.88 -7.25 26.55
CA LEU A 685 27.08 -8.64 26.12
C LEU A 685 27.15 -8.77 24.60
N LEU A 686 28.01 -9.68 24.12
CA LEU A 686 27.97 -10.07 22.69
C LEU A 686 26.84 -11.11 22.49
N TYR A 687 25.82 -10.77 21.70
CA TYR A 687 24.62 -11.58 21.54
C TYR A 687 24.72 -12.68 20.51
N CYS A 688 25.51 -12.47 19.46
CA CYS A 688 25.63 -13.36 18.31
C CYS A 688 27.08 -13.61 17.96
N ASP A 689 27.38 -14.79 17.39
CA ASP A 689 28.71 -15.16 16.94
C ASP A 689 29.19 -14.27 15.78
N TRP A 690 30.47 -13.87 15.82
CA TRP A 690 31.05 -13.00 14.79
C TRP A 690 31.10 -13.61 13.39
N ASN A 691 31.29 -14.94 13.31
CA ASN A 691 31.45 -15.65 12.06
C ASN A 691 30.14 -16.28 11.56
N LYS A 692 29.24 -16.64 12.52
CA LYS A 692 27.93 -17.24 12.26
C LYS A 692 26.84 -16.40 12.90
N ARG A 693 26.48 -15.30 12.26
CA ARG A 693 25.58 -14.28 12.80
C ARG A 693 24.25 -14.85 13.34
N ASP A 694 23.72 -15.90 12.72
CA ASP A 694 22.49 -16.56 13.17
C ASP A 694 22.67 -17.43 14.44
N SER A 695 23.90 -17.67 14.86
CA SER A 695 24.22 -18.40 16.08
C SER A 695 24.19 -17.47 17.29
N LEU A 696 23.24 -17.69 18.18
CA LEU A 696 23.10 -16.96 19.44
C LEU A 696 24.15 -17.40 20.45
N LEU A 697 24.82 -16.44 21.09
CA LEU A 697 25.74 -16.65 22.22
C LEU A 697 25.05 -16.50 23.57
N VAL A 698 23.85 -15.90 23.60
CA VAL A 698 23.06 -15.67 24.80
C VAL A 698 21.64 -16.23 24.61
N GLY A 699 21.08 -16.81 25.68
CA GLY A 699 19.66 -17.18 25.71
C GLY A 699 18.76 -15.95 25.86
N LYS A 700 17.45 -16.16 25.63
CA LYS A 700 16.46 -15.07 25.65
C LYS A 700 16.41 -14.35 27.01
N GLN A 701 16.41 -15.10 28.13
CA GLN A 701 16.32 -14.47 29.46
C GLN A 701 17.55 -13.63 29.84
N PRO A 702 18.80 -14.08 29.64
CA PRO A 702 19.97 -13.22 29.82
C PRO A 702 19.95 -11.98 28.93
N PHE A 703 19.53 -12.12 27.66
CA PHE A 703 19.34 -10.97 26.79
C PHE A 703 18.31 -9.98 27.34
N LEU A 704 17.17 -10.46 27.83
CA LEU A 704 16.12 -9.58 28.39
C LEU A 704 16.59 -8.86 29.66
N ASN A 705 17.36 -9.51 30.51
CA ASN A 705 17.94 -8.88 31.69
C ASN A 705 18.89 -7.74 31.29
N ASP A 706 19.73 -7.97 30.29
CA ASP A 706 20.67 -6.98 29.74
C ASP A 706 19.94 -5.82 29.01
N LEU A 707 18.86 -6.12 28.25
CA LEU A 707 18.02 -5.12 27.57
C LEU A 707 17.24 -4.23 28.53
N LEU A 708 16.67 -4.82 29.60
CA LEU A 708 15.73 -4.12 30.48
C LEU A 708 16.40 -3.50 31.69
N GLY A 709 17.63 -3.91 32.03
CA GLY A 709 18.36 -3.47 33.23
C GLY A 709 18.52 -1.94 33.36
N LEU A 710 18.57 -1.23 32.22
CA LEU A 710 18.69 0.24 32.21
C LEU A 710 17.33 0.97 32.24
N SER A 711 16.20 0.28 32.16
CA SER A 711 14.89 0.97 32.03
C SER A 711 14.57 1.83 33.25
N GLU A 712 14.87 1.35 34.44
CA GLU A 712 14.68 2.07 35.70
C GLU A 712 15.61 3.30 35.78
N ARG A 713 16.90 3.15 35.49
CA ARG A 713 17.87 4.25 35.51
C ARG A 713 17.53 5.38 34.53
N LEU A 714 17.08 5.04 33.31
CA LEU A 714 16.64 6.00 32.30
C LEU A 714 15.34 6.69 32.75
N GLY A 715 14.44 5.96 33.41
CA GLY A 715 13.25 6.53 34.06
C GLY A 715 13.62 7.57 35.12
N HIS A 716 14.51 7.23 36.04
CA HIS A 716 14.96 8.16 37.09
C HIS A 716 15.62 9.43 36.54
N ILE A 717 16.44 9.32 35.50
CA ILE A 717 17.04 10.50 34.83
C ILE A 717 15.94 11.39 34.21
N SER A 718 14.88 10.78 33.65
CA SER A 718 13.73 11.52 33.10
C SER A 718 12.95 12.23 34.21
N ASP A 719 12.64 11.56 35.31
CA ASP A 719 11.92 12.09 36.47
C ASP A 719 12.67 13.26 37.12
N GLU A 720 13.96 13.09 37.36
CA GLU A 720 14.83 14.13 37.93
C GLU A 720 14.86 15.42 37.09
N LEU A 721 14.59 15.31 35.78
CA LEU A 721 14.58 16.44 34.84
C LEU A 721 13.17 16.89 34.44
N ASN A 722 12.13 16.45 35.15
CA ASN A 722 10.71 16.73 34.88
C ASN A 722 10.26 16.32 33.46
N ASP A 723 10.55 15.08 33.08
CA ASP A 723 10.11 14.47 31.81
C ASP A 723 10.34 15.34 30.55
N PRO A 724 11.55 15.76 30.25
CA PRO A 724 11.77 16.57 29.07
C PRO A 724 11.43 15.79 27.81
N PRO A 725 10.82 16.42 26.78
CA PRO A 725 10.42 15.75 25.55
C PRO A 725 11.55 14.96 24.84
N SER A 726 12.80 15.37 25.07
CA SER A 726 13.99 14.68 24.53
C SER A 726 14.20 13.29 25.13
N LEU A 727 13.68 13.00 26.33
CA LEU A 727 13.79 11.72 27.01
C LEU A 727 12.54 10.83 26.90
N SER A 728 11.46 11.32 26.30
CA SER A 728 10.16 10.63 26.25
C SER A 728 10.18 9.21 25.63
N LYS A 729 11.24 8.85 24.92
CA LYS A 729 11.46 7.53 24.32
C LYS A 729 12.80 6.90 24.67
N SER A 730 13.46 7.34 25.72
CA SER A 730 14.80 6.88 26.13
C SER A 730 14.89 5.37 26.29
N SER A 731 13.90 4.75 26.88
CA SER A 731 13.83 3.29 27.01
C SER A 731 13.24 2.57 25.81
N TYR A 732 12.73 3.26 24.80
CA TYR A 732 12.11 2.65 23.62
C TYR A 732 13.13 2.20 22.57
N TYR A 733 14.10 3.07 22.23
CA TYR A 733 15.15 2.74 21.27
C TYR A 733 16.31 2.02 21.95
N PHE A 734 16.74 0.91 21.34
CA PHE A 734 17.84 0.09 21.78
C PHE A 734 18.90 -0.02 20.68
N LEU A 735 20.14 0.32 20.98
CA LEU A 735 21.29 0.13 20.11
C LEU A 735 22.13 -1.02 20.69
N PRO A 736 22.28 -2.15 19.98
CA PRO A 736 22.92 -3.33 20.54
C PRO A 736 24.43 -3.15 20.73
N PRO A 737 25.03 -3.79 21.75
CA PRO A 737 26.49 -3.85 21.93
C PRO A 737 27.19 -4.29 20.65
N TYR A 738 28.36 -3.73 20.40
CA TYR A 738 29.20 -4.00 19.23
C TYR A 738 28.49 -3.74 17.90
N GLU A 739 27.31 -3.09 17.90
CA GLU A 739 26.46 -2.89 16.71
C GLU A 739 26.14 -4.21 15.97
N TRP A 740 26.20 -5.36 16.73
CA TRP A 740 26.11 -6.71 16.20
C TRP A 740 24.92 -7.48 16.78
N TYR A 741 24.04 -7.93 15.94
CA TYR A 741 22.77 -8.59 16.29
C TYR A 741 22.20 -9.37 15.09
N ASN A 742 21.21 -10.23 15.33
CA ASN A 742 20.50 -10.98 14.31
C ASN A 742 18.97 -10.79 14.42
N ASP A 743 18.23 -11.46 13.54
CA ASP A 743 16.76 -11.36 13.48
C ASP A 743 16.09 -11.82 14.78
N SER A 744 16.65 -12.80 15.48
CA SER A 744 16.12 -13.26 16.79
C SER A 744 16.23 -12.17 17.85
N ILE A 745 17.35 -11.48 17.94
CA ILE A 745 17.56 -10.37 18.89
C ILE A 745 16.59 -9.22 18.57
N ALA A 746 16.42 -8.86 17.29
CA ALA A 746 15.47 -7.83 16.90
C ALA A 746 14.01 -8.23 17.21
N ALA A 747 13.66 -9.49 17.01
CA ALA A 747 12.34 -10.02 17.34
C ALA A 747 12.06 -9.96 18.85
N TRP A 748 13.03 -10.33 19.69
CA TRP A 748 12.90 -10.23 21.14
C TRP A 748 12.78 -8.76 21.61
N CYS A 749 13.52 -7.82 21.02
CA CYS A 749 13.32 -6.38 21.30
C CYS A 749 11.87 -5.97 21.03
N LYS A 750 11.35 -6.32 19.87
CA LYS A 750 9.99 -5.97 19.45
C LYS A 750 8.90 -6.58 20.37
N GLU A 751 9.10 -7.82 20.79
CA GLU A 751 8.19 -8.52 21.72
C GLU A 751 8.04 -7.76 23.05
N TYR A 752 9.10 -7.12 23.51
CA TYR A 752 9.12 -6.33 24.75
C TYR A 752 8.92 -4.82 24.52
N GLY A 753 8.36 -4.45 23.36
CA GLY A 753 8.01 -3.06 23.06
C GLY A 753 9.21 -2.14 22.84
N LYS A 754 10.37 -2.69 22.48
CA LYS A 754 11.59 -1.93 22.17
C LYS A 754 11.84 -1.94 20.65
N GLN A 755 12.37 -0.84 20.13
CA GLN A 755 12.79 -0.74 18.75
C GLN A 755 14.31 -0.82 18.66
N LEU A 756 14.81 -1.92 18.09
CA LEU A 756 16.24 -2.05 17.79
C LEU A 756 16.62 -1.12 16.65
N ILE A 757 17.68 -0.34 16.85
CA ILE A 757 18.30 0.52 15.84
C ILE A 757 19.77 0.18 15.68
N ASN A 758 20.35 0.56 14.54
CA ASN A 758 21.81 0.48 14.35
C ASN A 758 22.26 1.59 13.42
N TYR A 759 23.58 1.78 13.31
CA TYR A 759 24.15 2.79 12.42
C TYR A 759 23.83 2.48 10.94
N THR A 760 23.80 3.52 10.14
CA THR A 760 23.68 3.37 8.68
C THR A 760 25.03 2.97 8.09
N PRO A 761 25.14 1.82 7.41
CA PRO A 761 26.40 1.39 6.80
C PRO A 761 26.78 2.25 5.59
N GLY A 762 28.07 2.24 5.25
CA GLY A 762 28.62 2.92 4.07
C GLY A 762 29.66 3.99 4.37
N THR A 763 29.79 4.41 5.64
CA THR A 763 30.90 5.24 6.11
C THR A 763 31.79 4.44 7.08
N LEU A 764 32.95 4.99 7.43
CA LEU A 764 33.87 4.42 8.43
C LEU A 764 33.70 5.08 9.81
N SER A 765 32.64 5.83 10.06
CA SER A 765 32.44 6.63 11.26
C SER A 765 32.53 5.81 12.56
N HIS A 766 31.98 4.58 12.53
CA HIS A 766 32.02 3.64 13.64
C HIS A 766 33.41 3.08 13.99
N ALA A 767 34.41 3.30 13.15
CA ALA A 767 35.79 2.81 13.41
C ALA A 767 36.62 3.80 14.24
N ASP A 768 36.03 4.87 14.74
CA ASP A 768 36.74 5.95 15.47
C ASP A 768 37.23 5.56 16.87
N TYR A 769 36.94 4.36 17.36
CA TYR A 769 37.49 3.77 18.57
C TYR A 769 38.76 2.95 18.34
N THR A 770 39.02 2.52 17.09
CA THR A 770 40.18 1.65 16.79
C THR A 770 41.52 2.34 16.99
N THR A 771 42.55 1.61 17.39
CA THR A 771 43.88 2.09 17.66
C THR A 771 44.89 1.66 16.58
N ILE A 772 46.06 2.26 16.54
CA ILE A 772 47.14 1.89 15.61
C ILE A 772 47.60 0.42 15.73
N LYS A 773 47.26 -0.23 16.82
CA LYS A 773 47.55 -1.66 17.05
C LYS A 773 46.54 -2.58 16.34
N ASP A 774 45.39 -2.06 15.96
CA ASP A 774 44.28 -2.83 15.36
C ASP A 774 44.45 -2.96 13.83
N LYS A 775 44.24 -4.15 13.29
CA LYS A 775 44.31 -4.40 11.83
C LYS A 775 43.32 -3.54 11.03
N ASN A 776 42.20 -3.19 11.65
CA ASN A 776 41.13 -2.38 11.06
C ASN A 776 41.22 -0.89 11.41
N TYR A 777 42.32 -0.44 11.98
CA TYR A 777 42.55 0.98 12.29
C TYR A 777 42.30 1.89 11.08
N ARG A 778 41.61 2.99 11.37
CA ARG A 778 41.40 4.08 10.40
C ARG A 778 41.76 5.39 11.10
N SER A 779 42.58 6.21 10.46
CA SER A 779 42.87 7.56 10.97
C SER A 779 41.63 8.46 10.92
N SER A 780 41.58 9.46 11.76
CA SER A 780 40.47 10.45 11.78
C SER A 780 40.30 11.15 10.45
N GLU A 781 41.35 11.33 9.67
CA GLU A 781 41.28 11.87 8.31
C GLU A 781 40.58 10.89 7.34
N ILE A 782 40.94 9.62 7.35
CA ILE A 782 40.29 8.58 6.52
C ILE A 782 38.83 8.45 6.88
N ILE A 783 38.47 8.48 8.17
CA ILE A 783 37.08 8.44 8.63
C ILE A 783 36.33 9.68 8.10
N TYR A 784 36.89 10.87 8.27
CA TYR A 784 36.28 12.12 7.80
C TYR A 784 36.05 12.08 6.30
N GLN A 785 37.02 11.70 5.50
CA GLN A 785 36.90 11.61 4.05
C GLN A 785 35.90 10.54 3.62
N SER A 786 35.76 9.43 4.35
CA SER A 786 34.75 8.41 4.05
C SER A 786 33.32 8.98 4.16
N ILE A 787 33.07 9.85 5.16
CA ILE A 787 31.77 10.50 5.34
C ILE A 787 31.50 11.49 4.19
N ILE A 788 32.46 12.32 3.85
CA ILE A 788 32.36 13.30 2.77
C ILE A 788 32.14 12.61 1.42
N ASN A 789 32.94 11.57 1.12
CA ASN A 789 32.83 10.80 -0.12
C ASN A 789 31.47 10.09 -0.24
N TYR A 790 30.96 9.56 0.86
CA TYR A 790 29.61 8.95 0.85
C TYR A 790 28.53 9.98 0.56
N GLU A 791 28.58 11.15 1.21
CA GLU A 791 27.65 12.24 0.98
C GLU A 791 27.62 12.69 -0.50
N GLN A 792 28.79 12.78 -1.13
CA GLN A 792 28.93 13.26 -2.51
C GLN A 792 28.54 12.23 -3.57
N ASN A 793 28.81 10.95 -3.32
CA ASN A 793 28.68 9.89 -4.33
C ASN A 793 27.43 9.02 -4.17
N ASN A 794 26.76 9.05 -3.02
CA ASN A 794 25.50 8.33 -2.83
C ASN A 794 24.33 9.20 -3.31
N PRO A 795 23.39 8.69 -4.13
CA PRO A 795 22.25 9.46 -4.63
C PRO A 795 21.40 10.11 -3.54
N ALA A 796 21.23 9.43 -2.40
CA ALA A 796 20.52 9.96 -1.24
C ALA A 796 21.44 10.69 -0.25
N GLY A 797 22.74 10.80 -0.55
CA GLY A 797 23.71 11.37 0.37
C GLY A 797 23.60 10.77 1.77
N LEU A 798 23.69 11.61 2.79
CA LEU A 798 23.46 11.24 4.20
C LEU A 798 22.02 11.50 4.68
N ASN A 799 21.03 11.56 3.79
CA ASN A 799 19.63 11.72 4.16
C ASN A 799 19.15 10.54 5.02
N GLY A 800 18.50 10.81 6.14
CA GLY A 800 18.02 9.78 7.06
C GLY A 800 19.12 9.01 7.80
N PHE A 801 20.37 9.43 7.75
CA PHE A 801 21.54 8.69 8.23
C PHE A 801 21.63 8.67 9.76
N LEU A 802 21.91 7.50 10.31
CA LEU A 802 22.32 7.29 11.71
C LEU A 802 23.85 7.23 11.72
N LEU A 803 24.51 8.36 11.99
CA LEU A 803 25.97 8.50 11.94
C LEU A 803 26.57 8.20 13.30
N LEU A 804 27.06 6.97 13.49
CA LEU A 804 27.59 6.49 14.74
C LEU A 804 29.05 6.88 14.92
N MET A 805 29.37 7.33 16.13
CA MET A 805 30.72 7.67 16.65
C MET A 805 30.75 7.28 18.13
N HIS A 806 31.96 7.28 18.74
CA HIS A 806 32.15 7.00 20.16
C HIS A 806 32.42 8.28 20.95
N ILE A 807 31.89 8.38 22.19
CA ILE A 807 32.09 9.52 23.06
C ILE A 807 33.53 9.59 23.62
N GLY A 808 34.22 8.46 23.61
CA GLY A 808 35.61 8.29 23.97
C GLY A 808 36.20 7.07 23.30
N SER A 809 37.53 7.04 23.16
CA SER A 809 38.27 5.96 22.50
C SER A 809 39.48 5.50 23.27
N GLY A 810 39.62 5.94 24.50
CA GLY A 810 40.69 5.58 25.42
C GLY A 810 42.07 6.17 25.06
N PRO A 811 43.07 5.99 25.93
CA PRO A 811 44.39 6.63 25.77
C PRO A 811 45.18 6.10 24.60
N ASP A 812 44.96 4.86 24.17
CA ASP A 812 45.75 4.21 23.11
C ASP A 812 45.49 4.80 21.71
N ARG A 813 44.33 5.46 21.51
CA ARG A 813 44.08 6.22 20.31
C ARG A 813 44.40 7.69 20.54
N THR A 814 45.52 8.15 19.96
CA THR A 814 45.99 9.55 20.06
C THR A 814 45.33 10.46 19.02
N ASP A 815 44.92 9.91 17.88
CA ASP A 815 44.21 10.61 16.79
C ASP A 815 42.70 10.57 17.07
N LYS A 816 42.18 11.52 17.85
CA LYS A 816 40.81 11.59 18.33
C LYS A 816 39.88 12.16 17.29
N PHE A 817 38.94 11.33 16.80
CA PHE A 817 37.98 11.72 15.74
C PHE A 817 37.03 12.85 16.17
N TYR A 818 36.62 12.91 17.44
CA TYR A 818 35.77 14.00 17.93
C TYR A 818 36.35 15.40 17.67
N ASN A 819 37.65 15.55 17.51
CA ASN A 819 38.30 16.83 17.14
C ASN A 819 37.89 17.30 15.71
N ARG A 820 37.42 16.40 14.85
CA ARG A 820 36.91 16.73 13.50
C ARG A 820 35.42 17.13 13.49
N LEU A 821 34.68 16.91 14.62
CA LEU A 821 33.24 17.15 14.71
C LEU A 821 32.84 18.58 14.35
N PRO A 822 33.51 19.66 14.79
CA PRO A 822 33.11 21.02 14.39
C PRO A 822 33.15 21.25 12.88
N GLY A 823 34.17 20.75 12.20
CA GLY A 823 34.32 20.83 10.74
C GLY A 823 33.26 20.02 10.00
N LEU A 824 32.98 18.81 10.48
CA LEU A 824 31.96 17.92 9.91
C LEU A 824 30.57 18.56 10.00
N ILE A 825 30.20 19.10 11.17
CA ILE A 825 28.89 19.75 11.34
C ILE A 825 28.77 20.97 10.43
N LYS A 826 29.81 21.79 10.33
CA LYS A 826 29.84 22.95 9.42
C LYS A 826 29.64 22.53 7.96
N TYR A 827 30.33 21.47 7.52
CA TYR A 827 30.18 20.94 6.17
C TYR A 827 28.74 20.47 5.90
N LEU A 828 28.17 19.65 6.79
CA LEU A 828 26.83 19.11 6.63
C LEU A 828 25.74 20.20 6.66
N LYS A 829 25.89 21.24 7.53
CA LYS A 829 24.99 22.41 7.51
C LYS A 829 25.06 23.15 6.18
N ALA A 830 26.27 23.36 5.63
CA ALA A 830 26.44 23.99 4.33
C ALA A 830 25.79 23.18 3.17
N LYS A 831 25.68 21.87 3.32
CA LYS A 831 24.95 20.98 2.41
C LYS A 831 23.41 20.96 2.64
N GLY A 832 22.92 21.69 3.65
CA GLY A 832 21.50 21.80 3.97
C GLY A 832 20.95 20.70 4.90
N TYR A 833 21.81 19.95 5.58
CA TYR A 833 21.36 18.92 6.54
C TYR A 833 20.79 19.53 7.82
N GLN A 834 19.66 19.03 8.25
CA GLN A 834 19.05 19.28 9.55
C GLN A 834 19.41 18.16 10.52
N PHE A 835 19.96 18.54 11.69
CA PHE A 835 20.32 17.57 12.72
C PHE A 835 19.11 17.25 13.60
N GLN A 836 18.85 15.97 13.81
CA GLN A 836 17.77 15.46 14.65
C GLN A 836 18.34 14.49 15.68
N THR A 837 17.61 14.30 16.79
CA THR A 837 17.85 13.12 17.64
C THR A 837 17.34 11.86 16.90
N VAL A 838 17.74 10.67 17.35
CA VAL A 838 17.20 9.40 16.86
C VAL A 838 15.66 9.40 16.97
N ALA A 839 15.14 9.84 18.13
CA ALA A 839 13.68 9.93 18.31
C ALA A 839 13.00 10.89 17.32
N GLY A 840 13.65 12.03 17.00
CA GLY A 840 13.13 12.98 16.00
C GLY A 840 13.27 12.49 14.56
N LEU A 841 14.39 11.81 14.23
CA LEU A 841 14.63 11.27 12.89
C LEU A 841 13.72 10.09 12.55
N LEU A 842 13.46 9.22 13.55
CA LEU A 842 12.69 7.98 13.40
C LEU A 842 11.25 8.09 13.92
N SER A 843 10.77 9.29 14.25
CA SER A 843 9.36 9.48 14.55
C SER A 843 8.54 9.32 13.26
N LEU A 844 7.65 8.33 13.28
CA LEU A 844 6.50 8.29 12.38
C LEU A 844 5.57 9.42 12.84
N ASN A 845 5.58 10.56 12.15
CA ASN A 845 4.61 11.64 12.40
C ASN A 845 3.25 11.25 11.84
#